data_d910b560194a21e17cb73e2ea0fc76fc
#
_entry.id   d910b560194a21e17cb73e2ea0fc76fc
#
_cell.length_a   1.000
_cell.length_b   1.000
_cell.length_c   1.000
_cell.angle_alpha   90.00
_cell.angle_beta   90.00
_cell.angle_gamma   90.00
#
_symmetry.space_group_name_H-M   'P 1'
#
loop_
_entity.id
_entity.type
_entity.pdbx_description
1 polymer ?
#
loop_
_entity_poly.entity_id
_entity_poly.type
_entity_poly.pdbx_seq_one_letter_code
_entity_poly.pdbx_strand_id
1 'polypeptide(L)'
;MKKKIFWIITFISIVVYFYFHFTREINDSLIKKSPLYTTLENCSSENIPIDFLNSKNFPKNSPEKLLVEGLNYYFDEKYSKAEYKFIKAKSIAKDPCIVYYSNLYINCCDKLNFKNRDINFIEEHFNYIKKYKAFSNRIEDIWWMLSSNISSIQDRKKAIHILEKYIKESKYLTKENQLNLRVIIKTLKMANQEYGDAIYGFYKIIYETKHLPNSPEKQVILIKAYEYIGKMYKILENYDLAMSQYNYAINIPISNKEENMEAKYSVYIDKIETLILSKNYKEAKNQCEIIEKNLKYLPKDIKTDVQVFLHKSYAIFTLEEKNYKLAKKYIDVAYCYLGKSINGTFNNVRPSLDLVYFEYLIEIKDYKKAEIGLKNLLENSSEKNLAFKKEIYSCLLRIYEENKNTEEYFKYSKKLSILEKNFSNIIQKNYVEFIEKSHNLDVLKEKEKQSKIKLTVYGFLIVILMTFVGVEVLYLIKLKRNNQIDHLTNVYNRKFLKTFLKNIENKNKLINVIMVDIDYFKKYNDRYGHLEGDKVIKNVAFILKKSFGENSFVIRYGGEEFLIFTLCLTKENLIEKLEYARFILKNKNIFHEDSPFSNQVTLSVGISSKRVNNSHELNNLIIQADEALYTAKKNGRNSYVFYE
;
A
#
# COMPACT_ATOMS: atom_id res chain seq x y z
N MET A 1 -28.68 27.62 -3.90
CA MET A 1 -27.32 27.97 -4.37
C MET A 1 -26.24 26.98 -3.90
N LYS A 2 -26.10 26.65 -2.60
CA LYS A 2 -25.07 25.72 -2.08
C LYS A 2 -25.06 24.33 -2.70
N LYS A 3 -26.23 23.69 -2.98
CA LYS A 3 -26.31 22.38 -3.64
C LYS A 3 -25.83 22.42 -5.11
N LYS A 4 -26.09 23.49 -5.85
CA LYS A 4 -25.60 23.63 -7.25
C LYS A 4 -24.08 23.79 -7.29
N ILE A 5 -23.51 24.57 -6.36
CA ILE A 5 -22.05 24.75 -6.25
C ILE A 5 -21.34 23.43 -5.89
N PHE A 6 -21.93 22.64 -4.97
CA PHE A 6 -21.39 21.32 -4.63
C PHE A 6 -21.35 20.38 -5.84
N TRP A 7 -22.43 20.30 -6.64
CA TRP A 7 -22.47 19.47 -7.83
C TRP A 7 -21.51 19.96 -8.94
N ILE A 8 -21.32 21.27 -9.07
CA ILE A 8 -20.35 21.83 -10.02
C ILE A 8 -18.91 21.49 -9.60
N ILE A 9 -18.56 21.61 -8.32
CA ILE A 9 -17.22 21.25 -7.81
C ILE A 9 -16.98 19.76 -7.97
N THR A 10 -17.96 18.90 -7.65
CA THR A 10 -17.87 17.46 -7.83
C THR A 10 -17.70 17.07 -9.29
N PHE A 11 -18.45 17.72 -10.20
CA PHE A 11 -18.36 17.50 -11.65
C PHE A 11 -16.99 17.94 -12.19
N ILE A 12 -16.48 19.11 -11.79
CA ILE A 12 -15.15 19.58 -12.17
C ILE A 12 -14.07 18.64 -11.65
N SER A 13 -14.17 18.16 -10.41
CA SER A 13 -13.23 17.18 -9.85
C SER A 13 -13.24 15.84 -10.61
N ILE A 14 -14.42 15.40 -11.03
CA ILE A 14 -14.57 14.18 -11.85
C ILE A 14 -13.97 14.41 -13.25
N VAL A 15 -14.25 15.55 -13.89
CA VAL A 15 -13.71 15.87 -15.23
C VAL A 15 -12.19 16.02 -15.19
N VAL A 16 -11.65 16.67 -14.16
CA VAL A 16 -10.19 16.78 -13.93
C VAL A 16 -9.57 15.42 -13.68
N TYR A 17 -10.21 14.57 -12.88
CA TYR A 17 -9.77 13.18 -12.63
C TYR A 17 -9.76 12.35 -13.94
N PHE A 18 -10.85 12.41 -14.76
CA PHE A 18 -10.91 11.74 -16.05
C PHE A 18 -9.92 12.28 -17.07
N TYR A 19 -9.69 13.61 -17.11
CA TYR A 19 -8.70 14.23 -17.99
C TYR A 19 -7.28 13.78 -17.63
N PHE A 20 -6.91 13.75 -16.33
CA PHE A 20 -5.61 13.24 -15.90
C PHE A 20 -5.47 11.72 -16.08
N HIS A 21 -6.56 10.98 -15.94
CA HIS A 21 -6.54 9.52 -16.15
C HIS A 21 -6.40 9.18 -17.64
N PHE A 22 -7.09 9.91 -18.50
CA PHE A 22 -7.10 9.68 -19.95
C PHE A 22 -5.74 10.08 -20.60
N THR A 23 -5.15 11.20 -20.22
CA THR A 23 -3.80 11.59 -20.67
C THR A 23 -2.71 10.65 -20.15
N ARG A 24 -2.93 10.01 -19.00
CA ARG A 24 -2.07 9.00 -18.41
C ARG A 24 -2.06 7.69 -19.20
N GLU A 25 -3.22 7.21 -19.64
CA GLU A 25 -3.35 5.98 -20.44
C GLU A 25 -2.75 6.13 -21.84
N ILE A 26 -2.80 7.31 -22.44
CA ILE A 26 -2.26 7.57 -23.79
C ILE A 26 -0.72 7.43 -23.79
N ASN A 27 -0.02 8.00 -22.80
CA ASN A 27 1.44 7.91 -22.73
C ASN A 27 1.95 6.47 -22.45
N ASP A 28 1.27 5.74 -21.55
CA ASP A 28 1.62 4.33 -21.29
C ASP A 28 1.22 3.41 -22.47
N SER A 29 0.18 3.76 -23.24
CA SER A 29 -0.23 3.01 -24.43
C SER A 29 0.74 3.14 -25.60
N LEU A 30 1.42 4.27 -25.74
CA LEU A 30 2.45 4.48 -26.76
C LEU A 30 3.68 3.61 -26.49
N ILE A 31 4.08 3.47 -25.22
CA ILE A 31 5.20 2.60 -24.84
C ILE A 31 4.84 1.12 -25.08
N LYS A 32 3.65 0.67 -24.66
CA LYS A 32 3.20 -0.72 -24.86
C LYS A 32 3.05 -1.12 -26.32
N LYS A 33 2.93 -0.16 -27.24
CA LYS A 33 2.90 -0.39 -28.70
C LYS A 33 4.29 -0.49 -29.32
N SER A 34 5.36 -0.22 -28.56
CA SER A 34 6.73 -0.37 -29.04
C SER A 34 7.03 -1.84 -29.35
N PRO A 35 7.56 -2.18 -30.53
CA PRO A 35 7.98 -3.55 -30.86
C PRO A 35 9.04 -4.11 -29.93
N LEU A 36 9.77 -3.23 -29.22
CA LEU A 36 10.85 -3.59 -28.31
C LEU A 36 10.41 -3.66 -26.87
N TYR A 37 9.27 -3.03 -26.50
CA TYR A 37 8.82 -2.90 -25.11
C TYR A 37 8.64 -4.26 -24.43
N THR A 38 7.88 -5.17 -25.05
CA THR A 38 7.60 -6.49 -24.48
C THR A 38 8.85 -7.36 -24.32
N THR A 39 9.86 -7.14 -25.15
CA THR A 39 11.15 -7.85 -25.07
C THR A 39 12.03 -7.27 -23.96
N LEU A 40 12.02 -5.95 -23.83
CA LEU A 40 12.91 -5.21 -22.93
C LEU A 40 12.29 -5.00 -21.54
N GLU A 41 10.96 -5.12 -21.40
CA GLU A 41 10.25 -4.96 -20.12
C GLU A 41 10.66 -6.02 -19.09
N ASN A 42 10.88 -7.25 -19.55
CA ASN A 42 11.19 -8.41 -18.70
C ASN A 42 12.70 -8.71 -18.61
N CYS A 43 13.55 -7.88 -19.20
CA CYS A 43 14.99 -8.07 -19.18
C CYS A 43 15.64 -7.02 -18.28
N SER A 44 16.60 -7.43 -17.44
CA SER A 44 17.54 -6.49 -16.84
C SER A 44 18.44 -5.89 -17.92
N SER A 45 19.02 -4.72 -17.66
CA SER A 45 19.96 -4.08 -18.58
C SER A 45 21.19 -4.96 -18.92
N GLU A 46 21.46 -5.97 -18.11
CA GLU A 46 22.57 -6.91 -18.27
C GLU A 46 22.20 -8.14 -19.10
N ASN A 47 20.90 -8.48 -19.23
CA ASN A 47 20.42 -9.72 -19.84
C ASN A 47 19.42 -9.49 -20.98
N ILE A 48 19.71 -8.60 -21.92
CA ILE A 48 18.86 -8.44 -23.11
C ILE A 48 19.09 -9.62 -24.04
N PRO A 49 18.04 -10.37 -24.46
CA PRO A 49 18.19 -11.50 -25.38
C PRO A 49 18.50 -10.99 -26.79
N ILE A 50 19.79 -10.80 -27.07
CA ILE A 50 20.29 -10.25 -28.35
C ILE A 50 19.91 -11.14 -29.54
N ASP A 51 19.93 -12.46 -29.36
CA ASP A 51 19.49 -13.41 -30.37
C ASP A 51 18.03 -13.19 -30.78
N PHE A 52 17.16 -12.84 -29.80
CA PHE A 52 15.78 -12.49 -30.10
C PHE A 52 15.66 -11.17 -30.86
N LEU A 53 16.46 -10.15 -30.49
CA LEU A 53 16.48 -8.88 -31.19
C LEU A 53 17.08 -9.02 -32.61
N ASN A 54 18.10 -9.83 -32.78
CA ASN A 54 18.69 -10.14 -34.09
C ASN A 54 17.76 -10.92 -35.02
N SER A 55 16.85 -11.73 -34.48
CA SER A 55 15.82 -12.46 -35.24
C SER A 55 14.78 -11.57 -35.91
N LYS A 56 14.65 -10.28 -35.49
CA LYS A 56 13.71 -9.31 -36.06
C LYS A 56 14.34 -8.56 -37.23
N ASN A 57 13.69 -8.61 -38.41
CA ASN A 57 14.11 -7.85 -39.60
C ASN A 57 13.70 -6.36 -39.47
N PHE A 58 14.58 -5.58 -38.85
CA PHE A 58 14.41 -4.13 -38.83
C PHE A 58 14.98 -3.49 -40.10
N PRO A 59 14.35 -2.43 -40.65
CA PRO A 59 14.85 -1.69 -41.80
C PRO A 59 16.26 -1.16 -41.57
N LYS A 60 17.07 -1.16 -42.64
CA LYS A 60 18.45 -0.62 -42.57
C LYS A 60 18.42 0.85 -42.13
N ASN A 61 19.26 1.19 -41.15
CA ASN A 61 19.30 2.52 -40.51
C ASN A 61 18.06 2.93 -39.72
N SER A 62 17.12 2.03 -39.43
CA SER A 62 16.07 2.34 -38.48
C SER A 62 16.61 2.50 -37.04
N PRO A 63 15.93 3.26 -36.16
CA PRO A 63 16.37 3.41 -34.77
C PRO A 63 16.50 2.06 -34.04
N GLU A 64 15.59 1.11 -34.30
CA GLU A 64 15.60 -0.25 -33.75
C GLU A 64 16.84 -1.01 -34.19
N LYS A 65 17.17 -0.96 -35.52
CA LYS A 65 18.34 -1.63 -36.04
C LYS A 65 19.64 -1.06 -35.50
N LEU A 66 19.73 0.26 -35.37
CA LEU A 66 20.88 0.94 -34.77
C LEU A 66 21.06 0.59 -33.30
N LEU A 67 19.95 0.47 -32.53
CA LEU A 67 19.98 0.03 -31.11
C LEU A 67 20.54 -1.39 -31.02
N VAL A 68 20.04 -2.34 -31.84
CA VAL A 68 20.52 -3.72 -31.86
C VAL A 68 21.99 -3.81 -32.26
N GLU A 69 22.42 -3.08 -33.31
CA GLU A 69 23.84 -3.02 -33.72
C GLU A 69 24.71 -2.43 -32.59
N GLY A 70 24.20 -1.42 -31.86
CA GLY A 70 24.87 -0.85 -30.70
C GLY A 70 25.06 -1.89 -29.60
N LEU A 71 24.01 -2.65 -29.28
CA LEU A 71 24.06 -3.73 -28.28
C LEU A 71 25.06 -4.80 -28.67
N ASN A 72 25.07 -5.23 -29.93
CA ASN A 72 26.05 -6.21 -30.42
C ASN A 72 27.49 -5.70 -30.24
N TYR A 73 27.77 -4.45 -30.65
CA TYR A 73 29.08 -3.85 -30.41
C TYR A 73 29.43 -3.73 -28.93
N TYR A 74 28.45 -3.43 -28.08
CA TYR A 74 28.64 -3.32 -26.64
C TYR A 74 29.09 -4.65 -26.02
N PHE A 75 28.40 -5.74 -26.34
CA PHE A 75 28.74 -7.08 -25.86
C PHE A 75 30.00 -7.67 -26.51
N ASP A 76 30.38 -7.17 -27.72
CA ASP A 76 31.67 -7.44 -28.33
C ASP A 76 32.84 -6.58 -27.76
N GLU A 77 32.58 -5.81 -26.67
CA GLU A 77 33.54 -4.90 -26.04
C GLU A 77 34.06 -3.77 -26.97
N LYS A 78 33.37 -3.50 -28.09
CA LYS A 78 33.68 -2.43 -29.03
C LYS A 78 32.95 -1.13 -28.66
N TYR A 79 33.20 -0.62 -27.46
CA TYR A 79 32.40 0.43 -26.80
C TYR A 79 32.31 1.74 -27.60
N SER A 80 33.37 2.17 -28.28
CA SER A 80 33.33 3.40 -29.10
C SER A 80 32.40 3.26 -30.32
N LYS A 81 32.33 2.06 -30.92
CA LYS A 81 31.38 1.79 -32.02
C LYS A 81 29.95 1.65 -31.50
N ALA A 82 29.78 1.02 -30.35
CA ALA A 82 28.49 0.90 -29.67
C ALA A 82 27.91 2.28 -29.34
N GLU A 83 28.70 3.15 -28.70
CA GLU A 83 28.32 4.53 -28.35
C GLU A 83 27.84 5.31 -29.59
N TYR A 84 28.59 5.27 -30.69
CA TYR A 84 28.20 5.91 -31.94
C TYR A 84 26.82 5.45 -32.43
N LYS A 85 26.56 4.13 -32.37
CA LYS A 85 25.28 3.54 -32.80
C LYS A 85 24.13 3.99 -31.87
N PHE A 86 24.36 4.00 -30.58
CA PHE A 86 23.35 4.46 -29.60
C PHE A 86 23.03 5.97 -29.74
N ILE A 87 24.04 6.83 -29.95
CA ILE A 87 23.84 8.25 -30.22
C ILE A 87 23.00 8.43 -31.49
N LYS A 88 23.33 7.71 -32.57
CA LYS A 88 22.58 7.77 -33.83
C LYS A 88 21.16 7.22 -33.67
N ALA A 89 20.96 6.11 -32.94
CA ALA A 89 19.61 5.59 -32.62
C ALA A 89 18.76 6.63 -31.87
N LYS A 90 19.32 7.21 -30.81
CA LYS A 90 18.68 8.25 -30.03
C LYS A 90 18.25 9.48 -30.85
N SER A 91 19.10 9.93 -31.77
CA SER A 91 18.85 11.18 -32.53
C SER A 91 17.69 11.06 -33.53
N ILE A 92 17.37 9.86 -34.00
CA ILE A 92 16.29 9.62 -34.98
C ILE A 92 15.07 8.89 -34.38
N ALA A 93 15.17 8.42 -33.14
CA ALA A 93 14.11 7.65 -32.48
C ALA A 93 12.93 8.54 -32.06
N LYS A 94 11.72 8.08 -32.41
CA LYS A 94 10.45 8.61 -31.87
C LYS A 94 9.90 7.70 -30.77
N ASP A 95 10.36 6.46 -30.71
CA ASP A 95 9.95 5.45 -29.72
C ASP A 95 10.65 5.75 -28.38
N PRO A 96 9.88 5.95 -27.29
CA PRO A 96 10.44 6.20 -25.97
C PRO A 96 11.36 5.09 -25.44
N CYS A 97 11.13 3.82 -25.82
CA CYS A 97 11.96 2.71 -25.41
C CYS A 97 13.37 2.81 -26.01
N ILE A 98 13.47 3.16 -27.28
CA ILE A 98 14.76 3.29 -27.96
C ILE A 98 15.58 4.44 -27.35
N VAL A 99 14.90 5.57 -27.06
CA VAL A 99 15.54 6.72 -26.39
C VAL A 99 16.05 6.32 -25.01
N TYR A 100 15.23 5.60 -24.24
CA TYR A 100 15.59 5.13 -22.90
C TYR A 100 16.84 4.25 -22.92
N TYR A 101 16.81 3.16 -23.69
CA TYR A 101 17.92 2.21 -23.75
C TYR A 101 19.17 2.81 -24.39
N SER A 102 19.01 3.65 -25.41
CA SER A 102 20.15 4.37 -25.97
C SER A 102 20.84 5.25 -24.92
N ASN A 103 20.08 6.00 -24.12
CA ASN A 103 20.65 6.81 -23.03
C ASN A 103 21.38 5.96 -22.00
N LEU A 104 20.77 4.84 -21.60
CA LEU A 104 21.34 3.93 -20.62
C LEU A 104 22.69 3.38 -21.09
N TYR A 105 22.75 2.83 -22.33
CA TYR A 105 23.96 2.23 -22.85
C TYR A 105 25.04 3.21 -23.30
N ILE A 106 24.67 4.44 -23.70
CA ILE A 106 25.66 5.51 -23.92
C ILE A 106 26.45 5.76 -22.64
N ASN A 107 25.76 5.87 -21.48
CA ASN A 107 26.42 6.02 -20.18
C ASN A 107 27.40 4.88 -19.88
N CYS A 108 27.02 3.66 -20.23
CA CYS A 108 27.85 2.50 -19.96
C CYS A 108 29.07 2.43 -20.85
N CYS A 109 28.93 2.79 -22.13
CA CYS A 109 30.08 2.89 -23.05
C CYS A 109 31.11 3.92 -22.59
N ASP A 110 30.69 5.04 -22.05
CA ASP A 110 31.59 6.07 -21.54
C ASP A 110 32.49 5.58 -20.41
N LYS A 111 31.91 4.85 -19.47
CA LYS A 111 32.68 4.24 -18.36
C LYS A 111 33.79 3.35 -18.90
N LEU A 112 33.43 2.49 -19.84
CA LEU A 112 34.34 1.48 -20.37
C LEU A 112 35.39 2.07 -21.33
N ASN A 113 35.12 3.25 -21.91
CA ASN A 113 36.07 4.04 -22.69
C ASN A 113 36.92 4.99 -21.81
N PHE A 114 36.80 4.95 -20.45
CA PHE A 114 37.52 5.82 -19.53
C PHE A 114 37.29 7.32 -19.77
N LYS A 115 36.14 7.70 -20.33
CA LYS A 115 35.75 9.10 -20.53
C LYS A 115 35.07 9.62 -19.25
N ASN A 116 35.56 10.73 -18.71
CA ASN A 116 34.90 11.43 -17.62
C ASN A 116 33.69 12.21 -18.17
N ARG A 117 32.50 11.59 -18.17
CA ARG A 117 31.28 12.34 -18.49
C ARG A 117 30.78 13.16 -17.31
N ASP A 118 30.23 14.32 -17.63
CA ASP A 118 29.57 15.18 -16.64
C ASP A 118 28.30 14.46 -16.12
N ILE A 119 28.16 14.42 -14.81
CA ILE A 119 26.99 13.87 -14.11
C ILE A 119 25.67 14.53 -14.55
N ASN A 120 25.70 15.68 -15.21
CA ASN A 120 24.53 16.36 -15.78
C ASN A 120 23.76 15.47 -16.77
N PHE A 121 24.45 14.53 -17.46
CA PHE A 121 23.79 13.54 -18.33
C PHE A 121 22.83 12.64 -17.55
N ILE A 122 23.17 12.28 -16.33
CA ILE A 122 22.31 11.53 -15.43
C ILE A 122 21.04 12.34 -15.09
N GLU A 123 21.17 13.64 -14.86
CA GLU A 123 20.02 14.51 -14.62
C GLU A 123 19.09 14.60 -15.83
N GLU A 124 19.64 14.70 -17.04
CA GLU A 124 18.85 14.64 -18.28
C GLU A 124 18.07 13.34 -18.41
N HIS A 125 18.72 12.21 -18.12
CA HIS A 125 18.06 10.91 -18.14
C HIS A 125 16.91 10.84 -17.10
N PHE A 126 17.11 11.30 -15.87
CA PHE A 126 16.06 11.35 -14.88
C PHE A 126 14.91 12.29 -15.27
N ASN A 127 15.21 13.43 -15.88
CA ASN A 127 14.19 14.33 -16.42
C ASN A 127 13.36 13.69 -17.53
N TYR A 128 13.94 12.77 -18.28
CA TYR A 128 13.24 11.99 -19.28
C TYR A 128 12.37 10.91 -18.66
N ILE A 129 12.93 10.02 -17.83
CA ILE A 129 12.24 8.84 -17.30
C ILE A 129 11.07 9.19 -16.37
N LYS A 130 11.14 10.29 -15.61
CA LYS A 130 10.04 10.71 -14.72
C LYS A 130 8.72 10.99 -15.44
N LYS A 131 8.73 11.13 -16.78
CA LYS A 131 7.53 11.34 -17.60
C LYS A 131 6.75 10.06 -17.84
N TYR A 132 7.39 8.88 -17.70
CA TYR A 132 6.83 7.58 -18.07
C TYR A 132 6.78 6.63 -16.89
N LYS A 133 5.60 6.04 -16.62
CA LYS A 133 5.42 5.09 -15.53
C LYS A 133 6.30 3.84 -15.70
N ALA A 134 6.41 3.34 -16.92
CA ALA A 134 7.17 2.13 -17.24
C ALA A 134 8.66 2.25 -16.87
N PHE A 135 9.28 3.42 -17.09
CA PHE A 135 10.69 3.64 -16.83
C PHE A 135 10.98 4.15 -15.42
N SER A 136 10.05 4.87 -14.81
CA SER A 136 10.26 5.49 -13.50
C SER A 136 10.50 4.49 -12.36
N ASN A 137 10.15 3.24 -12.56
CA ASN A 137 10.27 2.17 -11.55
C ASN A 137 11.43 1.19 -11.82
N ARG A 138 12.27 1.43 -12.82
CA ARG A 138 13.44 0.60 -13.13
C ARG A 138 14.65 1.03 -12.29
N ILE A 139 14.63 0.68 -11.00
CA ILE A 139 15.66 1.10 -10.04
C ILE A 139 17.02 0.45 -10.27
N GLU A 140 17.04 -0.76 -10.79
CA GLU A 140 18.28 -1.49 -11.13
C GLU A 140 19.07 -0.76 -12.21
N ASP A 141 18.39 -0.32 -13.28
CA ASP A 141 19.01 0.48 -14.33
C ASP A 141 19.60 1.79 -13.78
N ILE A 142 18.89 2.43 -12.84
CA ILE A 142 19.36 3.63 -12.15
C ILE A 142 20.64 3.34 -11.34
N TRP A 143 20.61 2.24 -10.56
CA TRP A 143 21.78 1.83 -9.78
C TRP A 143 23.00 1.55 -10.68
N TRP A 144 22.79 0.78 -11.75
CA TRP A 144 23.84 0.44 -12.69
C TRP A 144 24.46 1.68 -13.37
N MET A 145 23.62 2.62 -13.80
CA MET A 145 24.04 3.89 -14.38
C MET A 145 24.86 4.75 -13.40
N LEU A 146 24.44 4.80 -12.13
CA LEU A 146 25.14 5.54 -11.09
C LEU A 146 26.46 4.89 -10.70
N SER A 147 26.48 3.57 -10.53
CA SER A 147 27.70 2.83 -10.16
C SER A 147 28.82 3.00 -11.18
N SER A 148 28.47 3.26 -12.44
CA SER A 148 29.42 3.42 -13.52
C SER A 148 30.11 4.79 -13.56
N ASN A 149 29.51 5.86 -13.03
CA ASN A 149 29.94 7.24 -13.29
C ASN A 149 30.33 8.05 -12.03
N ILE A 150 30.34 7.43 -10.84
CA ILE A 150 30.54 8.15 -9.59
C ILE A 150 31.89 7.78 -8.94
N SER A 151 32.94 8.52 -9.30
CA SER A 151 34.28 8.32 -8.74
C SER A 151 34.62 9.30 -7.62
N SER A 152 34.21 10.56 -7.75
CA SER A 152 34.59 11.64 -6.80
C SER A 152 33.53 11.89 -5.73
N ILE A 153 33.90 12.61 -4.65
CA ILE A 153 32.94 13.09 -3.65
C ILE A 153 31.92 14.03 -4.27
N GLN A 154 32.39 14.89 -5.18
CA GLN A 154 31.57 15.90 -5.81
C GLN A 154 30.48 15.26 -6.67
N ASP A 155 30.85 14.20 -7.44
CA ASP A 155 29.90 13.44 -8.23
C ASP A 155 28.87 12.75 -7.36
N ARG A 156 29.30 12.11 -6.23
CA ARG A 156 28.37 11.50 -5.28
C ARG A 156 27.40 12.51 -4.67
N LYS A 157 27.86 13.72 -4.31
CA LYS A 157 26.98 14.79 -3.81
C LYS A 157 25.98 15.25 -4.85
N LYS A 158 26.40 15.43 -6.10
CA LYS A 158 25.49 15.75 -7.22
C LYS A 158 24.48 14.62 -7.44
N ALA A 159 24.92 13.35 -7.46
CA ALA A 159 24.04 12.20 -7.61
C ALA A 159 22.98 12.13 -6.50
N ILE A 160 23.37 12.36 -5.24
CA ILE A 160 22.44 12.42 -4.12
C ILE A 160 21.38 13.50 -4.37
N HIS A 161 21.79 14.68 -4.76
CA HIS A 161 20.87 15.81 -5.05
C HIS A 161 19.89 15.46 -6.19
N ILE A 162 20.38 14.88 -7.27
CA ILE A 162 19.56 14.44 -8.42
C ILE A 162 18.53 13.39 -7.97
N LEU A 163 18.95 12.39 -7.18
CA LEU A 163 18.06 11.34 -6.67
C LEU A 163 17.00 11.87 -5.73
N GLU A 164 17.37 12.78 -4.80
CA GLU A 164 16.43 13.42 -3.88
C GLU A 164 15.39 14.25 -4.64
N LYS A 165 15.83 15.01 -5.67
CA LYS A 165 14.94 15.75 -6.57
C LYS A 165 14.00 14.82 -7.33
N TYR A 166 14.53 13.72 -7.88
CA TYR A 166 13.75 12.71 -8.59
C TYR A 166 12.68 12.05 -7.72
N ILE A 167 13.01 11.66 -6.49
CA ILE A 167 12.03 11.12 -5.53
C ILE A 167 10.91 12.12 -5.25
N LYS A 168 11.22 13.41 -5.14
CA LYS A 168 10.25 14.46 -4.83
C LYS A 168 9.34 14.78 -6.02
N GLU A 169 9.87 14.78 -7.24
CA GLU A 169 9.18 15.25 -8.44
C GLU A 169 8.47 14.13 -9.22
N SER A 170 8.89 12.88 -9.06
CA SER A 170 8.32 11.76 -9.81
C SER A 170 6.93 11.39 -9.30
N LYS A 171 5.94 11.42 -10.19
CA LYS A 171 4.54 11.08 -9.90
C LYS A 171 4.25 9.56 -9.92
N TYR A 172 5.15 8.76 -10.46
CA TYR A 172 4.92 7.35 -10.77
C TYR A 172 5.72 6.37 -9.89
N LEU A 173 6.60 6.89 -9.04
CA LEU A 173 7.38 6.04 -8.14
C LEU A 173 6.48 5.38 -7.09
N THR A 174 6.56 4.04 -7.01
CA THR A 174 5.96 3.28 -5.91
C THR A 174 6.68 3.60 -4.60
N LYS A 175 6.06 3.28 -3.48
CA LYS A 175 6.68 3.49 -2.16
C LYS A 175 7.93 2.62 -1.99
N GLU A 176 7.88 1.39 -2.49
CA GLU A 176 9.01 0.45 -2.52
C GLU A 176 10.19 1.05 -3.29
N ASN A 177 9.93 1.57 -4.47
CA ASN A 177 10.98 2.15 -5.32
C ASN A 177 11.54 3.46 -4.75
N GLN A 178 10.72 4.28 -4.08
CA GLN A 178 11.22 5.41 -3.29
C GLN A 178 12.19 4.96 -2.18
N LEU A 179 11.89 3.86 -1.50
CA LEU A 179 12.77 3.31 -0.46
C LEU A 179 14.05 2.73 -1.06
N ASN A 180 13.97 2.03 -2.19
CA ASN A 180 15.15 1.55 -2.92
C ASN A 180 16.09 2.71 -3.32
N LEU A 181 15.55 3.80 -3.87
CA LEU A 181 16.33 5.00 -4.18
C LEU A 181 16.98 5.61 -2.93
N ARG A 182 16.27 5.60 -1.80
CA ARG A 182 16.85 6.05 -0.53
C ARG A 182 17.97 5.12 -0.04
N VAL A 183 17.87 3.79 -0.27
CA VAL A 183 19.01 2.88 -0.03
C VAL A 183 20.21 3.34 -0.82
N ILE A 184 20.07 3.63 -2.12
CA ILE A 184 21.14 4.13 -2.96
C ILE A 184 21.74 5.44 -2.40
N ILE A 185 20.88 6.41 -2.04
CA ILE A 185 21.34 7.68 -1.46
C ILE A 185 22.16 7.43 -0.19
N LYS A 186 21.72 6.54 0.70
CA LYS A 186 22.43 6.25 1.95
C LYS A 186 23.73 5.51 1.70
N THR A 187 23.81 4.66 0.69
CA THR A 187 25.05 4.01 0.26
C THR A 187 26.06 5.03 -0.27
N LEU A 188 25.61 6.01 -1.07
CA LEU A 188 26.48 7.10 -1.53
C LEU A 188 26.97 7.99 -0.38
N LYS A 189 26.14 8.26 0.61
CA LYS A 189 26.53 8.98 1.83
C LYS A 189 27.56 8.20 2.66
N MET A 190 27.38 6.87 2.78
CA MET A 190 28.37 6.00 3.41
C MET A 190 29.73 6.08 2.70
N ALA A 191 29.73 6.05 1.34
CA ALA A 191 30.96 6.24 0.55
C ALA A 191 31.59 7.63 0.68
N ASN A 192 30.82 8.63 1.14
CA ASN A 192 31.33 9.96 1.50
C ASN A 192 31.81 10.04 2.97
N GLN A 193 31.78 8.95 3.72
CA GLN A 193 32.07 8.89 5.16
C GLN A 193 31.05 9.65 6.04
N GLU A 194 29.83 9.84 5.54
CA GLU A 194 28.69 10.39 6.28
C GLU A 194 27.94 9.26 6.98
N TYR A 195 28.66 8.50 7.85
CA TYR A 195 28.15 7.25 8.46
C TYR A 195 26.96 7.50 9.39
N GLY A 196 26.95 8.60 10.15
CA GLY A 196 25.85 8.95 11.06
C GLY A 196 24.52 9.14 10.35
N ASP A 197 24.50 9.90 9.26
CA ASP A 197 23.31 10.09 8.44
C ASP A 197 22.90 8.81 7.71
N ALA A 198 23.87 8.02 7.26
CA ALA A 198 23.61 6.78 6.56
C ALA A 198 22.94 5.74 7.48
N ILE A 199 23.52 5.47 8.68
CA ILE A 199 22.95 4.54 9.67
C ILE A 199 21.53 4.96 10.06
N TYR A 200 21.33 6.22 10.42
CA TYR A 200 20.01 6.75 10.73
C TYR A 200 19.03 6.52 9.58
N GLY A 201 19.47 6.82 8.35
CA GLY A 201 18.66 6.66 7.15
C GLY A 201 18.24 5.21 6.90
N PHE A 202 19.14 4.24 7.10
CA PHE A 202 18.81 2.81 6.96
C PHE A 202 17.85 2.33 8.05
N TYR A 203 17.99 2.74 9.31
CA TYR A 203 17.01 2.43 10.35
C TYR A 203 15.63 3.04 10.01
N LYS A 204 15.58 4.25 9.44
CA LYS A 204 14.34 4.88 8.98
C LYS A 204 13.72 4.09 7.81
N ILE A 205 14.53 3.62 6.86
CA ILE A 205 14.07 2.75 5.76
C ILE A 205 13.45 1.47 6.33
N ILE A 206 14.12 0.78 7.25
CA ILE A 206 13.59 -0.43 7.91
C ILE A 206 12.25 -0.14 8.58
N TYR A 207 12.14 0.97 9.29
CA TYR A 207 10.91 1.37 9.96
C TYR A 207 9.76 1.61 8.96
N GLU A 208 10.01 2.37 7.90
CA GLU A 208 9.01 2.65 6.86
C GLU A 208 8.61 1.37 6.08
N THR A 209 9.56 0.48 5.83
CA THR A 209 9.34 -0.78 5.11
C THR A 209 8.43 -1.76 5.86
N LYS A 210 8.39 -1.70 7.21
CA LYS A 210 7.48 -2.55 8.01
C LYS A 210 6.01 -2.36 7.65
N HIS A 211 5.63 -1.17 7.20
CA HIS A 211 4.25 -0.82 6.85
C HIS A 211 3.86 -1.16 5.41
N LEU A 212 4.79 -1.68 4.60
CA LEU A 212 4.50 -2.14 3.24
C LEU A 212 3.86 -3.55 3.24
N PRO A 213 3.06 -3.87 2.22
CA PRO A 213 2.63 -5.23 1.96
C PRO A 213 3.81 -6.19 1.88
N ASN A 214 3.58 -7.48 2.10
CA ASN A 214 4.65 -8.46 1.95
C ASN A 214 4.90 -8.73 0.45
N SER A 215 6.12 -8.43 -0.02
CA SER A 215 6.54 -8.59 -1.41
C SER A 215 8.02 -8.94 -1.48
N PRO A 216 8.51 -9.53 -2.59
CA PRO A 216 9.93 -9.76 -2.81
C PRO A 216 10.76 -8.47 -2.71
N GLU A 217 10.27 -7.38 -3.28
CA GLU A 217 10.94 -6.06 -3.24
C GLU A 217 11.10 -5.57 -1.81
N LYS A 218 10.08 -5.73 -0.96
CA LYS A 218 10.16 -5.42 0.47
C LYS A 218 11.28 -6.20 1.15
N GLN A 219 11.39 -7.48 0.84
CA GLN A 219 12.40 -8.35 1.42
C GLN A 219 13.81 -7.92 1.01
N VAL A 220 14.02 -7.59 -0.27
CA VAL A 220 15.30 -7.09 -0.79
C VAL A 220 15.69 -5.75 -0.13
N ILE A 221 14.75 -4.81 0.02
CA ILE A 221 15.01 -3.52 0.70
C ILE A 221 15.50 -3.76 2.14
N LEU A 222 14.85 -4.66 2.87
CA LEU A 222 15.23 -4.99 4.25
C LEU A 222 16.61 -5.65 4.31
N ILE A 223 16.89 -6.61 3.43
CA ILE A 223 18.20 -7.28 3.35
C ILE A 223 19.29 -6.25 3.12
N LYS A 224 19.13 -5.37 2.13
CA LYS A 224 20.10 -4.31 1.82
C LYS A 224 20.29 -3.33 2.97
N ALA A 225 19.20 -2.90 3.62
CA ALA A 225 19.30 -1.98 4.75
C ALA A 225 20.08 -2.60 5.92
N TYR A 226 19.80 -3.85 6.30
CA TYR A 226 20.55 -4.55 7.36
C TYR A 226 22.00 -4.82 6.95
N GLU A 227 22.26 -5.21 5.68
CA GLU A 227 23.59 -5.39 5.14
C GLU A 227 24.44 -4.12 5.32
N TYR A 228 23.94 -2.97 4.88
CA TYR A 228 24.69 -1.71 4.97
C TYR A 228 24.87 -1.22 6.41
N ILE A 229 23.90 -1.45 7.30
CA ILE A 229 24.12 -1.19 8.74
C ILE A 229 25.23 -2.08 9.28
N GLY A 230 25.24 -3.36 8.92
CA GLY A 230 26.31 -4.29 9.29
C GLY A 230 27.68 -3.85 8.79
N LYS A 231 27.77 -3.41 7.52
CA LYS A 231 29.01 -2.83 6.94
C LYS A 231 29.52 -1.62 7.73
N MET A 232 28.61 -0.75 8.18
CA MET A 232 29.00 0.41 8.98
C MET A 232 29.51 0.02 10.37
N TYR A 233 28.84 -0.95 11.03
CA TYR A 233 29.36 -1.47 12.31
C TYR A 233 30.71 -2.18 12.12
N LYS A 234 30.94 -2.88 10.99
CA LYS A 234 32.25 -3.45 10.63
C LYS A 234 33.31 -2.36 10.52
N ILE A 235 33.01 -1.24 9.84
CA ILE A 235 33.93 -0.08 9.73
C ILE A 235 34.21 0.53 11.10
N LEU A 236 33.23 0.55 12.00
CA LEU A 236 33.38 1.04 13.38
C LEU A 236 34.05 0.03 14.30
N GLU A 237 34.58 -1.07 13.78
CA GLU A 237 35.21 -2.18 14.49
C GLU A 237 34.32 -2.84 15.55
N ASN A 238 32.98 -2.63 15.48
CA ASN A 238 31.99 -3.29 16.33
C ASN A 238 31.44 -4.55 15.63
N TYR A 239 32.24 -5.60 15.68
CA TYR A 239 31.99 -6.84 14.94
C TYR A 239 30.74 -7.60 15.44
N ASP A 240 30.43 -7.53 16.75
CA ASP A 240 29.25 -8.20 17.31
C ASP A 240 27.94 -7.60 16.78
N LEU A 241 27.87 -6.26 16.75
CA LEU A 241 26.71 -5.58 16.16
C LEU A 241 26.63 -5.80 14.64
N ALA A 242 27.77 -5.82 13.94
CA ALA A 242 27.81 -6.13 12.51
C ALA A 242 27.24 -7.52 12.25
N MET A 243 27.69 -8.54 13.01
CA MET A 243 27.21 -9.91 12.90
C MET A 243 25.71 -10.04 13.18
N SER A 244 25.20 -9.31 14.17
CA SER A 244 23.78 -9.25 14.47
C SER A 244 22.97 -8.75 13.27
N GLN A 245 23.42 -7.68 12.59
CA GLN A 245 22.73 -7.13 11.43
C GLN A 245 22.77 -8.08 10.23
N TYR A 246 23.91 -8.72 9.95
CA TYR A 246 24.01 -9.73 8.89
C TYR A 246 23.10 -10.93 9.15
N ASN A 247 23.00 -11.37 10.41
CA ASN A 247 22.08 -12.44 10.77
C ASN A 247 20.60 -12.03 10.55
N TYR A 248 20.22 -10.79 10.88
CA TYR A 248 18.89 -10.28 10.53
C TYR A 248 18.63 -10.33 9.01
N ALA A 249 19.60 -9.88 8.19
CA ALA A 249 19.48 -9.92 6.74
C ALA A 249 19.34 -11.34 6.18
N ILE A 250 20.18 -12.29 6.66
CA ILE A 250 20.18 -13.69 6.22
C ILE A 250 18.86 -14.39 6.57
N ASN A 251 18.27 -14.08 7.72
CA ASN A 251 17.04 -14.70 8.21
C ASN A 251 15.75 -14.18 7.56
N ILE A 252 15.82 -13.16 6.70
CA ILE A 252 14.65 -12.71 5.93
C ILE A 252 14.27 -13.80 4.92
N PRO A 253 13.03 -14.32 4.95
CA PRO A 253 12.64 -15.44 4.08
C PRO A 253 12.45 -14.97 2.63
N ILE A 254 13.06 -15.68 1.68
CA ILE A 254 12.80 -15.60 0.24
C ILE A 254 12.51 -17.02 -0.24
N SER A 255 11.38 -17.23 -0.91
CA SER A 255 10.89 -18.57 -1.25
C SER A 255 11.70 -19.25 -2.36
N ASN A 256 12.13 -18.48 -3.36
CA ASN A 256 12.95 -18.97 -4.46
C ASN A 256 14.41 -19.06 -4.04
N LYS A 257 15.06 -20.20 -4.29
CA LYS A 257 16.47 -20.43 -3.90
C LYS A 257 17.46 -19.58 -4.68
N GLU A 258 17.23 -19.34 -5.95
CA GLU A 258 18.08 -18.51 -6.80
C GLU A 258 17.98 -17.06 -6.36
N GLU A 259 16.77 -16.51 -6.28
CA GLU A 259 16.53 -15.15 -5.78
C GLU A 259 17.05 -14.95 -4.35
N ASN A 260 16.87 -15.97 -3.49
CA ASN A 260 17.36 -15.93 -2.10
C ASN A 260 18.89 -15.83 -2.06
N MET A 261 19.59 -16.62 -2.89
CA MET A 261 21.05 -16.59 -2.91
C MET A 261 21.55 -15.30 -3.55
N GLU A 262 20.95 -14.85 -4.64
CA GLU A 262 21.28 -13.61 -5.31
C GLU A 262 21.10 -12.38 -4.40
N ALA A 263 20.01 -12.33 -3.63
CA ALA A 263 19.78 -11.24 -2.69
C ALA A 263 20.73 -11.22 -1.49
N LYS A 264 21.33 -12.37 -1.12
CA LYS A 264 22.07 -12.51 0.16
C LYS A 264 23.57 -12.83 0.00
N TYR A 265 24.07 -13.12 -1.20
CA TYR A 265 25.49 -13.48 -1.36
C TYR A 265 26.43 -12.40 -0.83
N SER A 266 26.11 -11.13 -1.04
CA SER A 266 26.89 -10.01 -0.54
C SER A 266 26.89 -9.94 0.99
N VAL A 267 25.78 -10.27 1.63
CA VAL A 267 25.67 -10.34 3.09
C VAL A 267 26.57 -11.44 3.65
N TYR A 268 26.60 -12.61 2.99
CA TYR A 268 27.49 -13.71 3.40
C TYR A 268 28.98 -13.30 3.26
N ILE A 269 29.34 -12.63 2.16
CA ILE A 269 30.69 -12.10 1.95
C ILE A 269 31.09 -11.14 3.07
N ASP A 270 30.24 -10.15 3.39
CA ASP A 270 30.51 -9.18 4.45
C ASP A 270 30.62 -9.84 5.83
N LYS A 271 29.78 -10.86 6.06
CA LYS A 271 29.83 -11.67 7.28
C LYS A 271 31.16 -12.40 7.41
N ILE A 272 31.62 -13.05 6.34
CA ILE A 272 32.91 -13.76 6.32
C ILE A 272 34.07 -12.78 6.55
N GLU A 273 34.09 -11.63 5.87
CA GLU A 273 35.10 -10.61 6.10
C GLU A 273 35.13 -10.13 7.55
N THR A 274 33.96 -9.91 8.15
CA THR A 274 33.85 -9.52 9.54
C THR A 274 34.39 -10.60 10.49
N LEU A 275 34.10 -11.86 10.21
CA LEU A 275 34.64 -13.00 10.96
C LEU A 275 36.17 -13.13 10.83
N ILE A 276 36.71 -12.85 9.65
CA ILE A 276 38.17 -12.81 9.42
C ILE A 276 38.79 -11.69 10.24
N LEU A 277 38.23 -10.47 10.17
CA LEU A 277 38.72 -9.30 10.95
C LEU A 277 38.65 -9.53 12.46
N SER A 278 37.62 -10.22 12.94
CA SER A 278 37.50 -10.61 14.35
C SER A 278 38.31 -11.88 14.72
N LYS A 279 39.11 -12.43 13.79
CA LYS A 279 39.91 -13.65 13.94
C LYS A 279 39.12 -14.91 14.27
N ASN A 280 37.81 -14.94 13.99
CA ASN A 280 36.97 -16.12 14.13
C ASN A 280 37.02 -16.99 12.85
N TYR A 281 38.20 -17.52 12.57
CA TYR A 281 38.46 -18.27 11.33
C TYR A 281 37.63 -19.57 11.20
N LYS A 282 37.29 -20.21 12.33
CA LYS A 282 36.47 -21.42 12.34
C LYS A 282 35.08 -21.16 11.77
N GLU A 283 34.43 -20.13 12.26
CA GLU A 283 33.09 -19.77 11.80
C GLU A 283 33.15 -19.16 10.38
N ALA A 284 34.19 -18.39 10.06
CA ALA A 284 34.40 -17.87 8.69
C ALA A 284 34.47 -19.01 7.68
N LYS A 285 35.20 -20.10 7.99
CA LYS A 285 35.31 -21.29 7.15
C LYS A 285 33.95 -21.98 6.94
N ASN A 286 33.16 -22.14 8.01
CA ASN A 286 31.80 -22.68 7.92
C ASN A 286 30.92 -21.83 6.97
N GLN A 287 31.00 -20.51 7.05
CA GLN A 287 30.24 -19.62 6.18
C GLN A 287 30.70 -19.70 4.71
N CYS A 288 32.00 -19.87 4.46
CA CYS A 288 32.55 -20.15 3.10
C CYS A 288 31.94 -21.45 2.52
N GLU A 289 31.88 -22.52 3.31
CA GLU A 289 31.28 -23.79 2.88
C GLU A 289 29.80 -23.66 2.52
N ILE A 290 29.05 -22.81 3.26
CA ILE A 290 27.63 -22.52 2.97
C ILE A 290 27.50 -21.85 1.60
N ILE A 291 28.32 -20.84 1.28
CA ILE A 291 28.31 -20.19 -0.03
C ILE A 291 28.70 -21.17 -1.11
N GLU A 292 29.76 -21.95 -0.90
CA GLU A 292 30.30 -22.89 -1.89
C GLU A 292 29.24 -23.93 -2.32
N LYS A 293 28.48 -24.49 -1.35
CA LYS A 293 27.37 -25.42 -1.63
C LYS A 293 26.25 -24.76 -2.44
N ASN A 294 26.10 -23.43 -2.36
CA ASN A 294 25.04 -22.67 -3.01
C ASN A 294 25.48 -21.92 -4.28
N LEU A 295 26.75 -22.03 -4.70
CA LEU A 295 27.28 -21.37 -5.91
C LEU A 295 26.47 -21.69 -7.18
N LYS A 296 25.82 -22.84 -7.25
CA LYS A 296 24.99 -23.25 -8.38
C LYS A 296 23.75 -22.37 -8.60
N TYR A 297 23.31 -21.66 -7.56
CA TYR A 297 22.16 -20.76 -7.61
C TYR A 297 22.52 -19.31 -7.95
N LEU A 298 23.81 -19.01 -8.19
CA LEU A 298 24.26 -17.67 -8.58
C LEU A 298 24.43 -17.55 -10.10
N PRO A 299 24.13 -16.38 -10.68
CA PRO A 299 24.48 -16.05 -12.06
C PRO A 299 25.97 -16.27 -12.34
N LYS A 300 26.33 -16.55 -13.59
CA LYS A 300 27.69 -16.97 -13.98
C LYS A 300 28.77 -15.93 -13.63
N ASP A 301 28.49 -14.67 -13.85
CA ASP A 301 29.35 -13.53 -13.57
C ASP A 301 29.57 -13.37 -12.06
N ILE A 302 28.50 -13.29 -11.25
CA ILE A 302 28.55 -13.23 -9.78
C ILE A 302 29.29 -14.45 -9.21
N LYS A 303 29.02 -15.64 -9.76
CA LYS A 303 29.68 -16.87 -9.33
C LYS A 303 31.20 -16.78 -9.46
N THR A 304 31.71 -16.21 -10.56
CA THR A 304 33.16 -16.05 -10.78
C THR A 304 33.76 -15.13 -9.71
N ASP A 305 33.13 -14.01 -9.40
CA ASP A 305 33.61 -13.07 -8.40
C ASP A 305 33.58 -13.67 -6.99
N VAL A 306 32.52 -14.41 -6.67
CA VAL A 306 32.39 -15.13 -5.38
C VAL A 306 33.49 -16.20 -5.26
N GLN A 307 33.88 -16.86 -6.35
CA GLN A 307 35.01 -17.82 -6.36
C GLN A 307 36.35 -17.14 -6.07
N VAL A 308 36.61 -15.94 -6.62
CA VAL A 308 37.77 -15.15 -6.22
C VAL A 308 37.79 -14.89 -4.74
N PHE A 309 36.67 -14.44 -4.20
CA PHE A 309 36.53 -14.14 -2.77
C PHE A 309 36.76 -15.38 -1.88
N LEU A 310 36.16 -16.53 -2.22
CA LEU A 310 36.31 -17.77 -1.47
C LEU A 310 37.78 -18.23 -1.44
N HIS A 311 38.46 -18.24 -2.59
CA HIS A 311 39.86 -18.65 -2.67
C HIS A 311 40.78 -17.67 -1.96
N LYS A 312 40.49 -16.35 -2.00
CA LYS A 312 41.17 -15.35 -1.16
C LYS A 312 41.00 -15.68 0.33
N SER A 313 39.78 -16.01 0.76
CA SER A 313 39.51 -16.35 2.16
C SER A 313 40.22 -17.63 2.61
N TYR A 314 40.23 -18.67 1.78
CA TYR A 314 41.00 -19.89 2.03
C TYR A 314 42.52 -19.65 2.07
N ALA A 315 43.02 -18.73 1.26
CA ALA A 315 44.43 -18.30 1.35
C ALA A 315 44.74 -17.69 2.71
N ILE A 316 43.88 -16.79 3.22
CA ILE A 316 44.01 -16.20 4.57
C ILE A 316 44.04 -17.29 5.65
N PHE A 317 43.09 -18.22 5.62
CA PHE A 317 43.04 -19.31 6.61
C PHE A 317 44.29 -20.19 6.59
N THR A 318 44.80 -20.50 5.41
CA THR A 318 46.00 -21.31 5.27
C THR A 318 47.29 -20.56 5.62
N LEU A 319 47.33 -19.22 5.48
CA LEU A 319 48.43 -18.39 5.99
C LEU A 319 48.48 -18.41 7.52
N GLU A 320 47.34 -18.28 8.19
CA GLU A 320 47.22 -18.38 9.64
C GLU A 320 47.62 -19.77 10.16
N GLU A 321 47.29 -20.83 9.39
CA GLU A 321 47.70 -22.20 9.67
C GLU A 321 49.21 -22.45 9.34
N LYS A 322 49.92 -21.45 8.84
CA LYS A 322 51.32 -21.49 8.38
C LYS A 322 51.56 -22.52 7.24
N ASN A 323 50.53 -22.84 6.48
CA ASN A 323 50.59 -23.73 5.32
C ASN A 323 50.81 -22.90 4.06
N TYR A 324 52.03 -22.39 3.90
CA TYR A 324 52.38 -21.47 2.80
C TYR A 324 52.27 -22.07 1.40
N LYS A 325 52.47 -23.39 1.27
CA LYS A 325 52.29 -24.09 -0.02
C LYS A 325 50.84 -24.09 -0.45
N LEU A 326 49.94 -24.35 0.46
CA LEU A 326 48.53 -24.38 0.17
C LEU A 326 47.96 -22.95 0.01
N ALA A 327 48.44 -21.99 0.80
CA ALA A 327 48.10 -20.58 0.64
C ALA A 327 48.44 -20.08 -0.77
N LYS A 328 49.66 -20.37 -1.27
CA LYS A 328 50.05 -19.99 -2.64
C LYS A 328 49.15 -20.59 -3.71
N LYS A 329 48.76 -21.87 -3.55
CA LYS A 329 47.82 -22.52 -4.45
C LYS A 329 46.48 -21.77 -4.50
N TYR A 330 45.91 -21.41 -3.35
CA TYR A 330 44.65 -20.67 -3.30
C TYR A 330 44.77 -19.27 -3.91
N ILE A 331 45.85 -18.56 -3.66
CA ILE A 331 46.16 -17.26 -4.29
C ILE A 331 46.20 -17.38 -5.83
N ASP A 332 46.90 -18.38 -6.34
CA ASP A 332 47.03 -18.59 -7.81
C ASP A 332 45.67 -18.91 -8.45
N VAL A 333 44.85 -19.72 -7.78
CA VAL A 333 43.49 -20.03 -8.22
C VAL A 333 42.61 -18.78 -8.20
N ALA A 334 42.72 -17.94 -7.16
CA ALA A 334 41.97 -16.68 -7.05
C ALA A 334 42.31 -15.74 -8.21
N TYR A 335 43.63 -15.60 -8.58
CA TYR A 335 44.03 -14.81 -9.75
C TYR A 335 43.56 -15.41 -11.08
N CYS A 336 43.49 -16.73 -11.19
CA CYS A 336 42.95 -17.39 -12.39
C CYS A 336 41.47 -17.06 -12.57
N TYR A 337 40.66 -17.05 -11.51
CA TYR A 337 39.26 -16.62 -11.58
C TYR A 337 39.13 -15.12 -11.85
N LEU A 338 39.99 -14.29 -11.24
CA LEU A 338 39.99 -12.84 -11.44
C LEU A 338 40.25 -12.49 -12.93
N GLY A 339 41.10 -13.24 -13.62
CA GLY A 339 41.33 -13.08 -15.05
C GLY A 339 40.16 -13.47 -15.95
N LYS A 340 39.15 -14.17 -15.41
CA LYS A 340 37.90 -14.58 -16.10
C LYS A 340 36.71 -13.72 -15.76
N SER A 341 36.83 -12.80 -14.80
CA SER A 341 35.75 -11.88 -14.37
C SER A 341 35.52 -10.85 -15.46
N ILE A 342 34.33 -10.85 -16.06
CA ILE A 342 33.94 -9.99 -17.18
C ILE A 342 33.48 -8.61 -16.70
N ASN A 343 32.87 -8.51 -15.53
CA ASN A 343 32.09 -7.33 -15.18
C ASN A 343 32.67 -6.43 -14.08
N GLY A 344 33.89 -6.66 -13.59
CA GLY A 344 34.52 -5.75 -12.60
C GLY A 344 33.61 -5.31 -11.45
N THR A 345 32.54 -6.07 -11.15
CA THR A 345 31.55 -5.79 -10.11
C THR A 345 32.23 -5.64 -8.74
N PHE A 346 33.39 -6.26 -8.59
CA PHE A 346 34.27 -6.14 -7.45
C PHE A 346 35.60 -5.46 -7.82
N ASN A 347 35.56 -4.25 -8.35
CA ASN A 347 36.78 -3.46 -8.64
C ASN A 347 37.78 -3.37 -7.46
N ASN A 348 37.33 -3.67 -6.23
CA ASN A 348 38.15 -3.71 -5.04
C ASN A 348 38.70 -5.13 -4.70
N VAL A 349 38.29 -6.18 -5.42
CA VAL A 349 38.73 -7.54 -5.10
C VAL A 349 40.21 -7.71 -5.43
N ARG A 350 40.69 -7.15 -6.53
CA ARG A 350 42.08 -7.23 -6.92
C ARG A 350 43.00 -6.61 -5.88
N PRO A 351 42.83 -5.37 -5.43
CA PRO A 351 43.68 -4.80 -4.37
C PRO A 351 43.71 -5.62 -3.10
N SER A 352 42.56 -6.18 -2.69
CA SER A 352 42.51 -7.01 -1.49
C SER A 352 43.18 -8.37 -1.67
N LEU A 353 43.13 -8.96 -2.88
CA LEU A 353 43.85 -10.18 -3.20
C LEU A 353 45.36 -9.92 -3.30
N ASP A 354 45.78 -8.80 -3.89
CA ASP A 354 47.17 -8.36 -3.94
C ASP A 354 47.72 -8.19 -2.51
N LEU A 355 46.94 -7.62 -1.59
CA LEU A 355 47.35 -7.50 -0.18
C LEU A 355 47.62 -8.89 0.44
N VAL A 356 46.73 -9.84 0.28
CA VAL A 356 46.91 -11.23 0.76
C VAL A 356 48.14 -11.87 0.15
N TYR A 357 48.42 -11.61 -1.15
CA TYR A 357 49.63 -12.07 -1.81
C TYR A 357 50.89 -11.46 -1.18
N PHE A 358 50.88 -10.16 -0.82
CA PHE A 358 52.03 -9.52 -0.17
C PHE A 358 52.17 -9.99 1.29
N GLU A 359 51.12 -10.30 1.99
CA GLU A 359 51.16 -10.99 3.27
C GLU A 359 51.83 -12.36 3.14
N TYR A 360 51.45 -13.15 2.14
CA TYR A 360 52.13 -14.40 1.84
C TYR A 360 53.63 -14.20 1.58
N LEU A 361 54.05 -13.18 0.82
CA LEU A 361 55.46 -12.87 0.60
C LEU A 361 56.20 -12.50 1.91
N ILE A 362 55.57 -11.79 2.82
CA ILE A 362 56.13 -11.48 4.12
C ILE A 362 56.38 -12.76 4.93
N GLU A 363 55.41 -13.67 4.95
CA GLU A 363 55.53 -14.93 5.68
C GLU A 363 56.63 -15.84 5.16
N ILE A 364 56.87 -15.84 3.83
CA ILE A 364 57.99 -16.57 3.24
C ILE A 364 59.32 -15.77 3.20
N LYS A 365 59.34 -14.57 3.85
CA LYS A 365 60.50 -13.68 3.97
C LYS A 365 60.99 -13.04 2.67
N ASP A 366 60.16 -12.98 1.60
CA ASP A 366 60.48 -12.22 0.39
C ASP A 366 60.11 -10.74 0.57
N TYR A 367 60.73 -10.09 1.58
CA TYR A 367 60.42 -8.73 1.99
C TYR A 367 60.57 -7.70 0.90
N LYS A 368 61.57 -7.88 -0.03
CA LYS A 368 61.83 -6.91 -1.08
C LYS A 368 60.66 -6.83 -2.09
N LYS A 369 60.14 -7.98 -2.50
CA LYS A 369 58.96 -7.99 -3.43
C LYS A 369 57.71 -7.50 -2.72
N ALA A 370 57.49 -7.87 -1.46
CA ALA A 370 56.37 -7.43 -0.68
C ALA A 370 56.37 -5.90 -0.50
N GLU A 371 57.52 -5.30 -0.13
CA GLU A 371 57.64 -3.86 0.07
C GLU A 371 57.31 -3.06 -1.21
N ILE A 372 57.90 -3.45 -2.35
CA ILE A 372 57.63 -2.80 -3.64
C ILE A 372 56.16 -2.87 -3.98
N GLY A 373 55.55 -4.05 -3.84
CA GLY A 373 54.13 -4.25 -4.15
C GLY A 373 53.23 -3.45 -3.23
N LEU A 374 53.48 -3.43 -1.91
CA LEU A 374 52.70 -2.68 -0.94
C LEU A 374 52.78 -1.15 -1.17
N LYS A 375 53.95 -0.62 -1.54
CA LYS A 375 54.12 0.79 -1.90
C LYS A 375 53.30 1.15 -3.13
N ASN A 376 53.38 0.34 -4.19
CA ASN A 376 52.57 0.52 -5.38
C ASN A 376 51.06 0.46 -5.06
N LEU A 377 50.67 -0.48 -4.21
CA LEU A 377 49.27 -0.62 -3.79
C LEU A 377 48.80 0.61 -2.99
N LEU A 378 49.67 1.17 -2.16
CA LEU A 378 49.40 2.38 -1.40
C LEU A 378 49.22 3.61 -2.30
N GLU A 379 50.05 3.81 -3.29
CA GLU A 379 50.00 4.91 -4.26
C GLU A 379 48.72 4.86 -5.09
N ASN A 380 48.29 3.68 -5.49
CA ASN A 380 47.07 3.46 -6.29
C ASN A 380 45.79 3.41 -5.40
N SER A 381 45.91 3.40 -4.09
CA SER A 381 44.76 3.34 -3.19
C SER A 381 44.08 4.70 -3.05
N SER A 382 42.72 4.70 -3.06
CA SER A 382 41.93 5.91 -2.79
C SER A 382 42.30 6.54 -1.45
N GLU A 383 42.42 7.87 -1.39
CA GLU A 383 42.70 8.59 -0.13
C GLU A 383 41.71 8.30 0.99
N LYS A 384 40.51 7.82 0.66
CA LYS A 384 39.44 7.58 1.61
C LYS A 384 39.30 6.16 2.12
N ASN A 385 40.02 5.20 1.54
CA ASN A 385 40.00 3.83 2.04
C ASN A 385 40.97 3.70 3.22
N LEU A 386 40.59 4.32 4.35
CA LEU A 386 41.46 4.40 5.53
C LEU A 386 41.75 3.03 6.14
N ALA A 387 40.76 2.14 6.18
CA ALA A 387 40.95 0.78 6.70
C ALA A 387 41.95 -0.01 5.85
N PHE A 388 41.87 0.05 4.55
CA PHE A 388 42.80 -0.62 3.65
C PHE A 388 44.21 -0.05 3.74
N LYS A 389 44.37 1.27 3.89
CA LYS A 389 45.68 1.90 4.14
C LYS A 389 46.27 1.49 5.47
N LYS A 390 45.44 1.32 6.52
CA LYS A 390 45.87 0.82 7.83
C LYS A 390 46.49 -0.56 7.70
N GLU A 391 45.88 -1.47 6.96
CA GLU A 391 46.40 -2.82 6.70
C GLU A 391 47.73 -2.77 5.94
N ILE A 392 47.84 -1.95 4.86
CA ILE A 392 49.08 -1.78 4.12
C ILE A 392 50.19 -1.24 5.02
N TYR A 393 49.92 -0.22 5.84
CA TYR A 393 50.94 0.32 6.79
C TYR A 393 51.38 -0.72 7.80
N SER A 394 50.44 -1.53 8.32
CA SER A 394 50.76 -2.62 9.24
C SER A 394 51.70 -3.66 8.62
N CYS A 395 51.46 -4.02 7.34
CA CYS A 395 52.35 -4.92 6.62
C CYS A 395 53.73 -4.32 6.38
N LEU A 396 53.82 -3.04 6.00
CA LEU A 396 55.13 -2.34 5.84
C LEU A 396 55.89 -2.24 7.14
N LEU A 397 55.25 -1.95 8.26
CA LEU A 397 55.88 -1.90 9.59
C LEU A 397 56.46 -3.25 9.98
N ARG A 398 55.76 -4.38 9.73
CA ARG A 398 56.33 -5.72 9.97
C ARG A 398 57.59 -5.97 9.14
N ILE A 399 57.63 -5.54 7.87
CA ILE A 399 58.81 -5.67 7.00
C ILE A 399 59.96 -4.85 7.60
N TYR A 400 59.75 -3.60 8.01
CA TYR A 400 60.82 -2.74 8.49
C TYR A 400 61.32 -3.17 9.89
N GLU A 401 60.46 -3.73 10.70
CA GLU A 401 60.83 -4.32 12.01
C GLU A 401 61.76 -5.52 11.79
N GLU A 402 61.37 -6.46 10.94
CA GLU A 402 62.18 -7.65 10.64
C GLU A 402 63.52 -7.31 9.96
N ASN A 403 63.54 -6.31 9.10
CA ASN A 403 64.77 -5.83 8.44
C ASN A 403 65.57 -4.86 9.31
N LYS A 404 65.14 -4.56 10.52
CA LYS A 404 65.78 -3.59 11.45
C LYS A 404 65.97 -2.21 10.81
N ASN A 405 65.11 -1.79 9.92
CA ASN A 405 65.11 -0.48 9.28
C ASN A 405 64.33 0.53 10.15
N THR A 406 65.01 1.09 11.15
CA THR A 406 64.38 1.98 12.12
C THR A 406 63.86 3.29 11.53
N GLU A 407 64.53 3.85 10.50
CA GLU A 407 64.11 5.10 9.85
C GLU A 407 62.74 4.97 9.16
N GLU A 408 62.62 3.99 8.24
CA GLU A 408 61.35 3.75 7.56
C GLU A 408 60.25 3.27 8.53
N TYR A 409 60.60 2.49 9.57
CA TYR A 409 59.66 2.11 10.63
C TYR A 409 59.03 3.32 11.31
N PHE A 410 59.83 4.27 11.80
CA PHE A 410 59.33 5.48 12.44
C PHE A 410 58.52 6.35 11.49
N LYS A 411 58.92 6.46 10.24
CA LYS A 411 58.20 7.22 9.21
C LYS A 411 56.79 6.65 8.96
N TYR A 412 56.66 5.35 8.79
CA TYR A 412 55.36 4.72 8.53
C TYR A 412 54.54 4.58 9.80
N SER A 413 55.09 4.39 10.95
CA SER A 413 54.42 4.43 12.24
C SER A 413 53.75 5.79 12.48
N LYS A 414 54.48 6.89 12.19
CA LYS A 414 53.91 8.25 12.25
C LYS A 414 52.73 8.42 11.28
N LYS A 415 52.86 7.90 10.06
CA LYS A 415 51.75 7.94 9.07
C LYS A 415 50.55 7.16 9.55
N LEU A 416 50.72 5.97 10.13
CA LEU A 416 49.67 5.15 10.71
C LEU A 416 48.98 5.88 11.85
N SER A 417 49.72 6.46 12.77
CA SER A 417 49.17 7.21 13.94
C SER A 417 48.30 8.41 13.46
N ILE A 418 48.75 9.16 12.44
CA ILE A 418 47.98 10.27 11.88
C ILE A 418 46.67 9.73 11.24
N LEU A 419 46.76 8.62 10.51
CA LEU A 419 45.60 7.98 9.87
C LEU A 419 44.57 7.51 10.90
N GLU A 420 45.02 6.86 11.98
CA GLU A 420 44.16 6.39 13.07
C GLU A 420 43.47 7.55 13.80
N LYS A 421 44.20 8.64 14.07
CA LYS A 421 43.63 9.86 14.65
C LYS A 421 42.54 10.46 13.77
N ASN A 422 42.79 10.55 12.45
CA ASN A 422 41.83 11.05 11.50
C ASN A 422 40.57 10.15 11.44
N PHE A 423 40.77 8.83 11.45
CA PHE A 423 39.68 7.86 11.49
C PHE A 423 38.85 7.98 12.77
N SER A 424 39.51 8.08 13.95
CA SER A 424 38.81 8.31 15.21
C SER A 424 37.95 9.58 15.20
N ASN A 425 38.50 10.69 14.67
CA ASN A 425 37.74 11.94 14.56
C ASN A 425 36.49 11.79 13.66
N ILE A 426 36.60 11.05 12.55
CA ILE A 426 35.47 10.76 11.65
C ILE A 426 34.43 9.95 12.40
N ILE A 427 34.81 8.91 13.12
CA ILE A 427 33.92 8.06 13.91
C ILE A 427 33.20 8.90 14.99
N GLN A 428 33.92 9.68 15.78
CA GLN A 428 33.32 10.51 16.82
C GLN A 428 32.29 11.49 16.26
N LYS A 429 32.63 12.22 15.19
CA LYS A 429 31.70 13.13 14.52
C LYS A 429 30.42 12.42 14.06
N ASN A 430 30.56 11.27 13.40
CA ASN A 430 29.44 10.50 12.89
C ASN A 430 28.59 9.89 14.01
N TYR A 431 29.19 9.53 15.13
CA TYR A 431 28.47 9.00 16.29
C TYR A 431 27.56 10.06 16.91
N VAL A 432 28.05 11.29 17.08
CA VAL A 432 27.23 12.41 17.56
C VAL A 432 26.05 12.67 16.61
N GLU A 433 26.33 12.75 15.31
CA GLU A 433 25.28 12.94 14.30
C GLU A 433 24.21 11.82 14.33
N PHE A 434 24.63 10.58 14.52
CA PHE A 434 23.72 9.46 14.66
C PHE A 434 22.82 9.57 15.89
N ILE A 435 23.37 9.93 17.05
CA ILE A 435 22.60 10.10 18.29
C ILE A 435 21.57 11.21 18.14
N GLU A 436 21.96 12.38 17.62
CA GLU A 436 21.04 13.50 17.39
C GLU A 436 19.87 13.10 16.48
N LYS A 437 20.15 12.38 15.38
CA LYS A 437 19.12 11.93 14.44
C LYS A 437 18.26 10.80 14.99
N SER A 438 18.84 9.88 15.78
CA SER A 438 18.11 8.75 16.37
C SER A 438 17.07 9.21 17.39
N HIS A 439 17.40 10.24 18.18
CA HIS A 439 16.42 10.86 19.08
C HIS A 439 15.18 11.36 18.32
N ASN A 440 15.37 11.98 17.16
CA ASN A 440 14.25 12.42 16.30
C ASN A 440 13.40 11.25 15.80
N LEU A 441 14.01 10.09 15.53
CA LEU A 441 13.25 8.89 15.10
C LEU A 441 12.36 8.35 16.24
N ASP A 442 12.83 8.34 17.45
CA ASP A 442 12.05 7.89 18.61
C ASP A 442 10.92 8.86 18.93
N VAL A 443 11.13 10.17 18.79
CA VAL A 443 10.07 11.18 18.87
C VAL A 443 9.00 10.97 17.80
N LEU A 444 9.41 10.63 16.57
CA LEU A 444 8.44 10.33 15.49
C LEU A 444 7.62 9.06 15.78
N LYS A 445 8.25 8.00 16.30
CA LYS A 445 7.56 6.76 16.69
C LYS A 445 6.54 7.03 17.80
N GLU A 446 6.90 7.84 18.79
CA GLU A 446 5.99 8.19 19.89
C GLU A 446 4.81 9.04 19.39
N LYS A 447 5.04 10.02 18.51
CA LYS A 447 3.98 10.80 17.87
C LYS A 447 3.02 9.91 17.06
N GLU A 448 3.54 8.93 16.32
CA GLU A 448 2.72 7.99 15.55
C GLU A 448 1.86 7.12 16.48
N LYS A 449 2.45 6.62 17.59
CA LYS A 449 1.74 5.86 18.61
C LYS A 449 0.60 6.67 19.22
N GLN A 450 0.87 7.93 19.60
CA GLN A 450 -0.15 8.85 20.13
C GLN A 450 -1.23 9.14 19.10
N SER A 451 -0.88 9.31 17.82
CA SER A 451 -1.86 9.52 16.73
C SER A 451 -2.78 8.30 16.57
N LYS A 452 -2.25 7.08 16.62
CA LYS A 452 -3.04 5.84 16.56
C LYS A 452 -4.00 5.74 17.75
N ILE A 453 -3.54 6.06 18.96
CA ILE A 453 -4.39 6.07 20.16
C ILE A 453 -5.52 7.09 19.97
N LYS A 454 -5.23 8.32 19.53
CA LYS A 454 -6.25 9.34 19.26
C LYS A 454 -7.28 8.88 18.24
N LEU A 455 -6.83 8.26 17.13
CA LEU A 455 -7.72 7.74 16.10
C LEU A 455 -8.65 6.64 16.64
N THR A 456 -8.13 5.75 17.47
CA THR A 456 -8.91 4.71 18.14
C THR A 456 -9.97 5.32 19.08
N VAL A 457 -9.58 6.31 19.89
CA VAL A 457 -10.50 7.03 20.80
C VAL A 457 -11.61 7.73 20.00
N TYR A 458 -11.25 8.43 18.91
CA TYR A 458 -12.26 9.06 18.05
C TYR A 458 -13.20 8.05 17.40
N GLY A 459 -12.69 6.89 16.99
CA GLY A 459 -13.51 5.79 16.49
C GLY A 459 -14.55 5.33 17.52
N PHE A 460 -14.14 5.13 18.77
CA PHE A 460 -15.05 4.79 19.86
C PHE A 460 -16.10 5.87 20.12
N LEU A 461 -15.70 7.15 20.12
CA LEU A 461 -16.62 8.27 20.31
C LEU A 461 -17.69 8.34 19.20
N ILE A 462 -17.29 8.09 17.95
CA ILE A 462 -18.23 8.05 16.80
C ILE A 462 -19.23 6.89 16.98
N VAL A 463 -18.79 5.72 17.41
CA VAL A 463 -19.69 4.58 17.65
C VAL A 463 -20.70 4.90 18.77
N ILE A 464 -20.24 5.50 19.86
CA ILE A 464 -21.12 5.94 20.96
C ILE A 464 -22.14 6.96 20.46
N LEU A 465 -21.72 7.95 19.67
CA LEU A 465 -22.62 8.95 19.09
C LEU A 465 -23.66 8.31 18.17
N MET A 466 -23.25 7.39 17.30
CA MET A 466 -24.17 6.66 16.40
C MET A 466 -25.20 5.84 17.17
N THR A 467 -24.79 5.17 18.26
CA THR A 467 -25.72 4.41 19.12
C THR A 467 -26.70 5.32 19.80
N PHE A 468 -26.27 6.48 20.31
CA PHE A 468 -27.14 7.48 20.93
C PHE A 468 -28.17 8.01 19.93
N VAL A 469 -27.72 8.41 18.72
CA VAL A 469 -28.65 8.87 17.66
C VAL A 469 -29.62 7.77 17.26
N GLY A 470 -29.16 6.51 17.16
CA GLY A 470 -30.03 5.36 16.89
C GLY A 470 -31.15 5.18 17.92
N VAL A 471 -30.82 5.29 19.22
CA VAL A 471 -31.78 5.21 20.32
C VAL A 471 -32.78 6.36 20.23
N GLU A 472 -32.34 7.60 20.02
CA GLU A 472 -33.19 8.77 19.84
C GLU A 472 -34.17 8.59 18.67
N VAL A 473 -33.72 8.11 17.52
CA VAL A 473 -34.57 7.86 16.37
C VAL A 473 -35.64 6.79 16.66
N LEU A 474 -35.28 5.70 17.33
CA LEU A 474 -36.20 4.64 17.74
C LEU A 474 -37.25 5.19 18.73
N TYR A 475 -36.83 6.03 19.66
CA TYR A 475 -37.72 6.69 20.61
C TYR A 475 -38.73 7.60 19.91
N LEU A 476 -38.27 8.42 18.95
CA LEU A 476 -39.16 9.29 18.15
C LEU A 476 -40.16 8.49 17.31
N ILE A 477 -39.75 7.36 16.72
CA ILE A 477 -40.64 6.45 15.96
C ILE A 477 -41.72 5.91 16.92
N LYS A 478 -41.36 5.47 18.11
CA LYS A 478 -42.30 4.96 19.14
C LYS A 478 -43.31 6.02 19.57
N LEU A 479 -42.84 7.25 19.85
CA LEU A 479 -43.70 8.36 20.17
C LEU A 479 -44.71 8.69 19.05
N LYS A 480 -44.24 8.70 17.81
CA LYS A 480 -45.10 8.95 16.63
C LYS A 480 -46.19 7.89 16.50
N ARG A 481 -45.86 6.60 16.73
CA ARG A 481 -46.83 5.49 16.69
C ARG A 481 -47.87 5.59 17.82
N ASN A 482 -47.46 5.88 19.03
CA ASN A 482 -48.39 6.03 20.16
C ASN A 482 -49.37 7.20 19.99
N ASN A 483 -48.96 8.26 19.28
CA ASN A 483 -49.83 9.44 19.05
C ASN A 483 -50.89 9.19 17.94
N GLN A 484 -50.91 8.03 17.31
CA GLN A 484 -51.89 7.63 16.25
C GLN A 484 -52.95 6.63 16.73
N ILE A 485 -52.89 6.16 17.98
CA ILE A 485 -53.81 5.23 18.57
C ILE A 485 -54.80 5.99 19.48
N ASP A 486 -56.07 5.58 19.46
CA ASP A 486 -57.07 6.06 20.39
C ASP A 486 -56.92 5.34 21.74
N HIS A 487 -56.76 6.12 22.83
CA HIS A 487 -56.47 5.57 24.15
C HIS A 487 -57.62 4.79 24.77
N LEU A 488 -58.89 5.09 24.40
CA LEU A 488 -60.05 4.37 24.91
C LEU A 488 -60.23 3.01 24.22
N THR A 489 -60.08 2.99 22.92
CA THR A 489 -60.51 1.83 22.08
C THR A 489 -59.36 1.00 21.54
N ASN A 490 -58.14 1.47 21.63
CA ASN A 490 -56.95 0.81 21.08
C ASN A 490 -57.01 0.49 19.57
N VAL A 491 -57.84 1.27 18.83
CA VAL A 491 -57.85 1.37 17.38
C VAL A 491 -57.16 2.67 16.96
N TYR A 492 -57.04 2.92 15.66
CA TYR A 492 -56.44 4.18 15.21
C TYR A 492 -57.34 5.38 15.59
N ASN A 493 -56.72 6.53 15.88
CA ASN A 493 -57.46 7.78 16.09
C ASN A 493 -57.57 8.59 14.79
N ARG A 494 -58.35 9.67 14.79
CA ARG A 494 -58.55 10.56 13.64
C ARG A 494 -57.25 11.18 13.09
N LYS A 495 -56.17 11.29 13.89
CA LYS A 495 -54.89 11.80 13.40
C LYS A 495 -54.22 10.81 12.41
N PHE A 496 -54.43 9.50 12.61
CA PHE A 496 -53.97 8.46 11.69
C PHE A 496 -54.48 8.64 10.27
N LEU A 497 -55.75 9.12 10.13
CA LEU A 497 -56.36 9.36 8.83
C LEU A 497 -55.48 10.25 7.90
N LYS A 498 -54.91 11.33 8.47
CA LYS A 498 -54.01 12.21 7.67
C LYS A 498 -52.80 11.50 7.15
N THR A 499 -52.25 10.54 7.90
CA THR A 499 -51.10 9.74 7.49
C THR A 499 -51.51 8.69 6.45
N PHE A 500 -52.69 8.07 6.64
CA PHE A 500 -53.21 7.09 5.72
C PHE A 500 -53.50 7.72 4.34
N LEU A 501 -54.14 8.89 4.31
CA LEU A 501 -54.43 9.62 3.06
C LEU A 501 -53.16 9.96 2.27
N LYS A 502 -52.05 10.31 2.91
CA LYS A 502 -50.79 10.61 2.26
C LYS A 502 -50.11 9.39 1.60
N ASN A 503 -50.39 8.18 2.09
CA ASN A 503 -49.72 6.94 1.65
C ASN A 503 -50.44 6.23 0.49
N ILE A 504 -51.55 6.80 0.01
CA ILE A 504 -52.38 6.16 -1.05
C ILE A 504 -52.09 6.70 -2.45
N GLU A 505 -51.26 7.71 -2.59
CA GLU A 505 -50.95 8.30 -3.90
C GLU A 505 -50.40 7.25 -4.90
N ASN A 506 -50.97 7.24 -6.12
CA ASN A 506 -50.53 6.44 -7.28
C ASN A 506 -50.70 4.90 -7.20
N LYS A 507 -51.68 4.38 -6.40
CA LYS A 507 -51.76 2.92 -6.18
C LYS A 507 -52.90 2.22 -6.94
N ASN A 508 -53.85 2.94 -7.57
CA ASN A 508 -55.03 2.40 -8.27
C ASN A 508 -55.65 1.15 -7.59
N LYS A 509 -55.90 1.23 -6.28
CA LYS A 509 -56.41 0.12 -5.49
C LYS A 509 -57.91 0.28 -5.25
N LEU A 510 -58.64 -0.83 -5.25
CA LEU A 510 -60.01 -0.86 -4.76
C LEU A 510 -59.99 -0.64 -3.26
N ILE A 511 -60.63 0.45 -2.81
CA ILE A 511 -60.75 0.79 -1.40
C ILE A 511 -62.23 0.84 -1.04
N ASN A 512 -62.59 0.14 0.00
CA ASN A 512 -63.90 0.29 0.62
C ASN A 512 -63.76 1.18 1.84
N VAL A 513 -64.62 2.17 1.89
CA VAL A 513 -64.76 3.08 3.04
C VAL A 513 -66.08 2.77 3.72
N ILE A 514 -66.03 2.51 5.01
CA ILE A 514 -67.14 2.13 5.83
C ILE A 514 -67.24 3.08 6.97
N MET A 515 -68.35 3.83 7.04
CA MET A 515 -68.66 4.70 8.17
C MET A 515 -69.66 3.97 9.04
N VAL A 516 -69.35 3.87 10.32
CA VAL A 516 -70.12 3.14 11.32
C VAL A 516 -70.47 4.08 12.48
N ASP A 517 -71.71 4.01 12.93
CA ASP A 517 -72.22 4.80 14.08
C ASP A 517 -73.05 3.93 14.99
N ILE A 518 -72.94 4.16 16.32
CA ILE A 518 -73.72 3.40 17.32
C ILE A 518 -75.08 4.03 17.46
N ASP A 519 -76.13 3.25 17.13
CA ASP A 519 -77.50 3.73 17.16
C ASP A 519 -77.97 4.18 18.57
N TYR A 520 -78.59 5.33 18.61
CA TYR A 520 -79.17 5.94 19.86
C TYR A 520 -78.15 6.09 20.99
N PHE A 521 -76.86 6.22 20.70
CA PHE A 521 -75.79 6.20 21.67
C PHE A 521 -75.89 7.33 22.71
N LYS A 522 -76.41 8.51 22.31
CA LYS A 522 -76.67 9.59 23.22
C LYS A 522 -77.73 9.17 24.26
N LYS A 523 -78.84 8.53 23.88
CA LYS A 523 -79.80 8.01 24.79
C LYS A 523 -79.26 6.96 25.77
N TYR A 524 -78.31 6.13 25.21
CA TYR A 524 -77.62 5.14 26.04
C TYR A 524 -76.79 5.83 27.13
N ASN A 525 -76.02 6.87 26.80
CA ASN A 525 -75.22 7.63 27.75
C ASN A 525 -76.10 8.38 28.76
N ASP A 526 -77.20 9.00 28.31
CA ASP A 526 -78.12 9.75 29.21
C ASP A 526 -78.74 8.83 30.24
N ARG A 527 -78.98 7.55 29.92
CA ARG A 527 -79.55 6.55 30.77
C ARG A 527 -78.57 5.82 31.67
N TYR A 528 -77.47 5.33 31.10
CA TYR A 528 -76.52 4.43 31.79
C TYR A 528 -75.21 5.13 32.24
N GLY A 529 -75.02 6.37 31.84
CA GLY A 529 -73.87 7.17 32.13
C GLY A 529 -72.71 6.93 31.17
N HIS A 530 -71.78 7.90 31.08
CA HIS A 530 -70.64 7.87 30.12
C HIS A 530 -69.65 6.71 30.32
N LEU A 531 -69.55 6.21 31.58
CA LEU A 531 -68.66 5.07 31.86
C LEU A 531 -69.15 3.78 31.22
N GLU A 532 -70.46 3.54 31.19
CA GLU A 532 -71.07 2.40 30.49
C GLU A 532 -71.01 2.61 28.96
N GLY A 533 -71.23 3.86 28.53
CA GLY A 533 -71.03 4.20 27.09
C GLY A 533 -69.61 3.95 26.62
N ASP A 534 -68.58 4.26 27.43
CA ASP A 534 -67.18 3.95 27.11
C ASP A 534 -66.95 2.44 26.94
N LYS A 535 -67.63 1.59 27.72
CA LYS A 535 -67.59 0.13 27.58
C LYS A 535 -68.21 -0.32 26.24
N VAL A 536 -69.33 0.31 25.86
CA VAL A 536 -69.95 0.03 24.53
C VAL A 536 -68.99 0.40 23.42
N ILE A 537 -68.43 1.60 23.45
CA ILE A 537 -67.45 2.04 22.44
C ILE A 537 -66.23 1.07 22.34
N LYS A 538 -65.69 0.62 23.50
CA LYS A 538 -64.61 -0.38 23.55
C LYS A 538 -65.04 -1.71 22.90
N ASN A 539 -66.25 -2.20 23.22
CA ASN A 539 -66.76 -3.44 22.69
C ASN A 539 -66.97 -3.33 21.18
N VAL A 540 -67.56 -2.24 20.70
CA VAL A 540 -67.79 -2.00 19.26
C VAL A 540 -66.44 -1.92 18.53
N ALA A 541 -65.45 -1.16 19.02
CA ALA A 541 -64.11 -1.09 18.44
C ALA A 541 -63.44 -2.45 18.36
N PHE A 542 -63.52 -3.25 19.44
CA PHE A 542 -62.98 -4.61 19.45
C PHE A 542 -63.66 -5.52 18.40
N ILE A 543 -64.99 -5.45 18.32
CA ILE A 543 -65.78 -6.24 17.35
C ILE A 543 -65.39 -5.84 15.92
N LEU A 544 -65.33 -4.56 15.60
CA LEU A 544 -64.98 -4.06 14.27
C LEU A 544 -63.55 -4.51 13.90
N LYS A 545 -62.61 -4.34 14.86
CA LYS A 545 -61.20 -4.78 14.63
C LYS A 545 -61.11 -6.29 14.38
N LYS A 546 -61.86 -7.09 15.12
CA LYS A 546 -61.91 -8.55 15.00
C LYS A 546 -62.54 -8.99 13.68
N SER A 547 -63.64 -8.37 13.27
CA SER A 547 -64.42 -8.74 12.06
C SER A 547 -63.69 -8.37 10.78
N PHE A 548 -63.03 -7.23 10.76
CA PHE A 548 -62.34 -6.77 9.53
C PHE A 548 -60.91 -7.28 9.40
N GLY A 549 -60.23 -7.67 10.51
CA GLY A 549 -58.91 -8.30 10.50
C GLY A 549 -57.75 -7.35 10.16
N GLU A 550 -56.56 -7.94 9.94
CA GLU A 550 -55.30 -7.19 9.80
C GLU A 550 -55.19 -6.36 8.53
N ASN A 551 -55.93 -6.69 7.47
CA ASN A 551 -55.92 -5.95 6.18
C ASN A 551 -56.87 -4.76 6.17
N SER A 552 -57.31 -4.29 7.34
CA SER A 552 -58.19 -3.15 7.51
C SER A 552 -57.65 -2.16 8.51
N PHE A 553 -58.06 -0.92 8.36
CA PHE A 553 -57.71 0.16 9.26
C PHE A 553 -58.96 0.65 9.96
N VAL A 554 -59.16 0.27 11.20
CA VAL A 554 -60.30 0.72 12.01
C VAL A 554 -59.85 2.00 12.78
N ILE A 555 -60.56 3.08 12.55
CA ILE A 555 -60.29 4.40 13.06
C ILE A 555 -61.49 4.86 13.90
N ARG A 556 -61.27 5.32 15.12
CA ARG A 556 -62.27 6.08 15.87
C ARG A 556 -62.32 7.49 15.27
N TYR A 557 -63.38 7.79 14.55
CA TYR A 557 -63.52 9.02 13.77
C TYR A 557 -64.12 10.17 14.62
N GLY A 558 -65.13 9.85 15.46
CA GLY A 558 -65.78 10.75 16.39
C GLY A 558 -66.04 10.09 17.74
N GLY A 559 -66.97 10.59 18.55
CA GLY A 559 -67.30 10.05 19.86
C GLY A 559 -67.72 8.57 19.79
N GLU A 560 -68.80 8.30 19.04
CA GLU A 560 -69.40 6.98 18.78
C GLU A 560 -69.24 6.49 17.37
N GLU A 561 -68.48 7.25 16.52
CA GLU A 561 -68.34 6.99 15.10
C GLU A 561 -67.00 6.30 14.82
N PHE A 562 -67.05 5.31 13.93
CA PHE A 562 -65.87 4.60 13.44
C PHE A 562 -65.77 4.69 11.92
N LEU A 563 -64.58 4.82 11.40
CA LEU A 563 -64.24 4.81 10.00
C LEU A 563 -63.33 3.62 9.72
N ILE A 564 -63.69 2.76 8.76
CA ILE A 564 -62.93 1.58 8.43
C ILE A 564 -62.52 1.67 6.97
N PHE A 565 -61.23 1.46 6.71
CA PHE A 565 -60.72 1.27 5.36
C PHE A 565 -60.36 -0.19 5.18
N THR A 566 -60.83 -0.79 4.07
CA THR A 566 -60.37 -2.12 3.63
C THR A 566 -59.81 -2.04 2.23
N LEU A 567 -58.81 -2.85 1.97
CA LEU A 567 -58.10 -2.89 0.68
C LEU A 567 -58.53 -4.16 -0.07
N CYS A 568 -58.94 -4.02 -1.34
CA CYS A 568 -59.17 -5.11 -2.29
C CYS A 568 -60.24 -6.15 -1.83
N LEU A 569 -61.21 -5.79 -0.97
CA LEU A 569 -62.31 -6.66 -0.65
C LEU A 569 -63.46 -6.51 -1.66
N THR A 570 -64.05 -7.65 -2.09
CA THR A 570 -65.26 -7.66 -2.92
C THR A 570 -66.49 -7.29 -2.06
N LYS A 571 -67.60 -6.95 -2.72
CA LYS A 571 -68.84 -6.58 -2.05
C LYS A 571 -69.38 -7.72 -1.16
N GLU A 572 -69.28 -8.96 -1.65
CA GLU A 572 -69.73 -10.18 -0.95
C GLU A 572 -68.94 -10.37 0.33
N ASN A 573 -67.58 -10.33 0.25
CA ASN A 573 -66.71 -10.48 1.40
C ASN A 573 -66.90 -9.33 2.45
N LEU A 574 -67.22 -8.14 1.95
CA LEU A 574 -67.52 -6.99 2.81
C LEU A 574 -68.82 -7.18 3.59
N ILE A 575 -69.86 -7.67 2.89
CA ILE A 575 -71.14 -7.99 3.54
C ILE A 575 -70.97 -9.08 4.59
N GLU A 576 -70.21 -10.14 4.29
CA GLU A 576 -69.92 -11.22 5.25
C GLU A 576 -69.29 -10.67 6.52
N LYS A 577 -68.28 -9.77 6.41
CA LYS A 577 -67.63 -9.16 7.54
C LYS A 577 -68.57 -8.26 8.37
N LEU A 578 -69.44 -7.53 7.69
CA LEU A 578 -70.42 -6.70 8.35
C LEU A 578 -71.44 -7.54 9.08
N GLU A 579 -71.99 -8.58 8.48
CA GLU A 579 -72.93 -9.48 9.13
C GLU A 579 -72.25 -10.23 10.30
N TYR A 580 -71.02 -10.60 10.15
CA TYR A 580 -70.23 -11.19 11.26
C TYR A 580 -70.07 -10.19 12.41
N ALA A 581 -69.77 -8.91 12.14
CA ALA A 581 -69.72 -7.89 13.18
C ALA A 581 -71.04 -7.70 13.90
N ARG A 582 -72.16 -7.64 13.13
CA ARG A 582 -73.51 -7.55 13.68
C ARG A 582 -73.87 -8.77 14.53
N PHE A 583 -73.54 -10.00 14.03
CA PHE A 583 -73.73 -11.23 14.79
C PHE A 583 -73.01 -11.23 16.13
N ILE A 584 -71.73 -10.86 16.13
CA ILE A 584 -70.96 -10.76 17.40
C ILE A 584 -71.59 -9.71 18.35
N LEU A 585 -71.95 -8.55 17.82
CA LEU A 585 -72.54 -7.49 18.63
C LEU A 585 -73.86 -7.96 19.25
N LYS A 586 -74.73 -8.61 18.46
CA LYS A 586 -75.99 -9.19 18.95
C LYS A 586 -75.78 -10.22 20.04
N ASN A 587 -74.78 -11.09 19.88
CA ASN A 587 -74.43 -12.15 20.87
C ASN A 587 -73.82 -11.56 22.15
N LYS A 588 -73.26 -10.37 22.10
CA LYS A 588 -72.76 -9.64 23.28
C LYS A 588 -73.91 -9.16 24.20
N ASN A 589 -75.12 -9.14 23.67
CA ASN A 589 -76.38 -8.83 24.38
C ASN A 589 -76.27 -7.57 25.26
N ILE A 590 -75.71 -6.49 24.72
CA ILE A 590 -75.56 -5.24 25.41
C ILE A 590 -76.94 -4.57 25.48
N PHE A 591 -77.59 -4.59 26.66
CA PHE A 591 -78.90 -4.09 26.86
C PHE A 591 -79.01 -2.56 26.70
N HIS A 592 -79.98 -2.12 25.90
CA HIS A 592 -80.28 -0.72 25.61
C HIS A 592 -81.80 -0.48 25.64
N GLU A 593 -82.36 -0.15 26.75
CA GLU A 593 -83.81 -0.07 27.00
C GLU A 593 -84.52 0.91 26.06
N ASP A 594 -83.88 2.02 25.75
CA ASP A 594 -84.46 3.04 24.83
C ASP A 594 -84.19 2.76 23.35
N SER A 595 -83.62 1.59 23.01
CA SER A 595 -83.48 1.17 21.64
C SER A 595 -84.73 0.50 21.13
N PRO A 596 -85.29 0.92 20.01
CA PRO A 596 -86.46 0.27 19.39
C PRO A 596 -86.17 -1.11 18.80
N PHE A 597 -84.88 -1.55 18.81
CA PHE A 597 -84.42 -2.78 18.22
C PHE A 597 -84.07 -3.81 19.30
N SER A 598 -84.98 -4.62 19.67
CA SER A 598 -84.80 -5.74 20.63
C SER A 598 -84.12 -5.32 21.95
N ASN A 599 -84.24 -4.06 22.40
CA ASN A 599 -83.59 -3.52 23.55
C ASN A 599 -82.06 -3.76 23.62
N GLN A 600 -81.39 -3.72 22.46
CA GLN A 600 -79.95 -3.94 22.36
C GLN A 600 -79.25 -2.82 21.58
N VAL A 601 -77.94 -2.68 21.83
CA VAL A 601 -77.10 -1.79 21.04
C VAL A 601 -76.96 -2.31 19.62
N THR A 602 -77.23 -1.43 18.64
CA THR A 602 -77.10 -1.73 17.20
C THR A 602 -76.23 -0.71 16.50
N LEU A 603 -75.90 -0.98 15.24
CA LEU A 603 -75.05 -0.12 14.40
C LEU A 603 -75.78 0.24 13.12
N SER A 604 -75.63 1.49 12.72
CA SER A 604 -75.88 1.93 11.36
C SER A 604 -74.57 2.03 10.56
N VAL A 605 -74.57 1.61 9.32
CA VAL A 605 -73.38 1.55 8.50
C VAL A 605 -73.59 2.12 7.11
N GLY A 606 -72.73 3.02 6.71
CA GLY A 606 -72.69 3.53 5.31
C GLY A 606 -71.39 3.07 4.60
N ILE A 607 -71.48 2.68 3.37
CA ILE A 607 -70.41 2.07 2.64
C ILE A 607 -70.25 2.74 1.24
N SER A 608 -69.05 3.07 0.89
CA SER A 608 -68.67 3.46 -0.47
C SER A 608 -67.45 2.67 -0.93
N SER A 609 -67.40 2.35 -2.25
CA SER A 609 -66.36 1.50 -2.83
C SER A 609 -65.94 2.02 -4.18
N LYS A 610 -64.65 2.27 -4.40
CA LYS A 610 -64.10 2.70 -5.68
C LYS A 610 -62.61 2.42 -5.78
N ARG A 611 -62.11 2.32 -6.98
CA ARG A 611 -60.65 2.38 -7.24
C ARG A 611 -60.22 3.82 -7.14
N VAL A 612 -59.18 4.07 -6.31
CA VAL A 612 -58.66 5.42 -6.02
C VAL A 612 -57.19 5.53 -6.32
N ASN A 613 -56.78 6.70 -6.85
CA ASN A 613 -55.41 7.01 -7.18
C ASN A 613 -54.80 8.09 -6.32
N ASN A 614 -55.59 8.88 -5.63
CA ASN A 614 -55.11 10.01 -4.86
C ASN A 614 -55.98 10.25 -3.59
N SER A 615 -55.44 11.11 -2.74
CA SER A 615 -56.11 11.46 -1.46
C SER A 615 -57.41 12.22 -1.62
N HIS A 616 -57.61 12.95 -2.74
CA HIS A 616 -58.85 13.68 -3.01
C HIS A 616 -59.98 12.72 -3.30
N GLU A 617 -59.76 11.68 -4.18
CA GLU A 617 -60.75 10.64 -4.49
C GLU A 617 -61.12 9.86 -3.20
N LEU A 618 -60.17 9.58 -2.31
CA LEU A 618 -60.46 8.89 -1.07
C LEU A 618 -61.28 9.75 -0.11
N ASN A 619 -61.07 11.07 -0.04
CA ASN A 619 -61.89 11.98 0.75
C ASN A 619 -63.35 12.01 0.21
N ASN A 620 -63.54 11.96 -1.12
CA ASN A 620 -64.89 11.87 -1.69
C ASN A 620 -65.58 10.57 -1.27
N LEU A 621 -64.83 9.43 -1.24
CA LEU A 621 -65.39 8.17 -0.73
C LEU A 621 -65.82 8.25 0.75
N ILE A 622 -65.09 8.98 1.59
CA ILE A 622 -65.45 9.18 2.99
C ILE A 622 -66.79 9.96 3.05
N ILE A 623 -66.95 11.00 2.24
CA ILE A 623 -68.19 11.79 2.17
C ILE A 623 -69.34 10.88 1.66
N GLN A 624 -69.14 10.08 0.63
CA GLN A 624 -70.12 9.15 0.12
C GLN A 624 -70.55 8.08 1.15
N ALA A 625 -69.61 7.57 1.94
CA ALA A 625 -69.87 6.64 3.03
C ALA A 625 -70.69 7.29 4.15
N ASP A 626 -70.43 8.57 4.43
CA ASP A 626 -71.21 9.33 5.41
C ASP A 626 -72.67 9.59 4.96
N GLU A 627 -72.85 9.94 3.65
CA GLU A 627 -74.20 10.08 3.04
C GLU A 627 -74.98 8.75 3.07
N ALA A 628 -74.32 7.63 2.80
CA ALA A 628 -74.87 6.30 2.91
C ALA A 628 -75.26 5.96 4.37
N LEU A 629 -74.41 6.33 5.34
CA LEU A 629 -74.69 6.17 6.76
C LEU A 629 -75.92 6.99 7.18
N TYR A 630 -76.04 8.24 6.71
CA TYR A 630 -77.18 9.08 6.94
C TYR A 630 -78.47 8.44 6.36
N THR A 631 -78.37 7.83 5.21
CA THR A 631 -79.47 7.07 4.60
C THR A 631 -79.89 5.86 5.45
N ALA A 632 -78.90 5.09 5.95
CA ALA A 632 -79.14 3.97 6.87
C ALA A 632 -79.87 4.43 8.14
N LYS A 633 -79.46 5.57 8.70
CA LYS A 633 -80.12 6.17 9.89
C LYS A 633 -81.57 6.63 9.60
N LYS A 634 -81.84 7.17 8.40
CA LYS A 634 -83.20 7.56 7.98
C LYS A 634 -84.13 6.36 7.69
N ASN A 635 -83.55 5.29 7.11
CA ASN A 635 -84.31 4.07 6.78
C ASN A 635 -84.63 3.19 8.01
N GLY A 636 -84.49 3.72 9.21
CA GLY A 636 -84.88 3.03 10.43
C GLY A 636 -83.70 2.51 11.26
N ARG A 637 -82.44 2.78 10.93
CA ARG A 637 -81.20 2.33 11.62
C ARG A 637 -81.00 0.81 11.60
N ASN A 638 -80.09 0.30 12.41
CA ASN A 638 -79.72 -1.12 12.47
C ASN A 638 -79.57 -1.79 11.11
N SER A 639 -78.96 -1.12 10.18
CA SER A 639 -78.84 -1.53 8.78
C SER A 639 -77.54 -1.02 8.17
N TYR A 640 -77.19 -1.50 7.02
CA TYR A 640 -76.11 -0.96 6.19
C TYR A 640 -76.62 -0.53 4.82
N VAL A 641 -76.07 0.51 4.24
CA VAL A 641 -76.40 1.07 2.94
C VAL A 641 -75.12 1.26 2.14
N PHE A 642 -75.14 0.81 0.89
CA PHE A 642 -74.11 1.14 -0.06
C PHE A 642 -74.48 2.44 -0.78
N TYR A 643 -73.51 3.33 -0.91
CA TYR A 643 -73.63 4.51 -1.75
C TYR A 643 -73.74 4.07 -3.20
N GLU A 644 -74.76 4.47 -3.89
CA GLU A 644 -75.04 4.19 -5.29
C GLU A 644 -74.36 5.19 -6.27
#